data_8458beeaed463537abd62b3897822e78
#
_entry.id   8458beeaed463537abd62b3897822e78
#
_cell.length_a   1.000
_cell.length_b   1.000
_cell.length_c   1.000
_cell.angle_alpha   90.00
_cell.angle_beta   90.00
_cell.angle_gamma   90.00
#
_symmetry.space_group_name_H-M   'P 1'
#
loop_
_entity.id
_entity.type
_entity.pdbx_description
1 polymer ?
#
loop_
_entity_poly.entity_id
_entity_poly.type
_entity_poly.pdbx_seq_one_letter_code
_entity_poly.pdbx_strand_id
1 'polypeptide(L)'
;MERRPTASFEPMNDPDPRWVETTRAVQRDLDRSAAYQLAVREAELEDIMKGRLEAPPPTQYGWGKGMLGVQDGGGAIMDAQLVDATVEDVTQHIREATKCRHPAQTDTQGGDKEGDFKARVTRELRAAVEFSTGHEDMKGEFARRSAVQQRIAASLADLSSELRAKYSPQHVRCAYFEPINVAYVAAMTNALRLPDTDLAMRLLLGAKVAGDLPATKAWDARFKPGSLGMRFEDLPHGQWNEWLHGDIERRATRSGQARETAEIIRARTASEIDAGLSDGYWEKEDLDERYGVNGWRALRRFAVPQADKIRVCDDAKESLVNAGSNTRDKLRLVEADFPARMAKLYAEAIGESSGGLDLIHGTEDIAAAYRKVPSDSMAFTTIAMYNTRALPRPGEEPNGQGFCPRVQYVQMPGMPFGLTSSVTTFCSAATFAAHCARRLLAATTEGFVDDFSIVGMAAWDDAPQRAMVKLMRAIGLPFSGEKHERMAPINVFCGVISDFTRLRKEGIVMVYVSQKRKNKLRIDLERARSGLTPKAARRLVGKLGFTLCWSFGRVGRAALQPLQARADSDADESFVDWALLRSINFLSAIVARLPRRTIKVEHDAEGRMPICVWSDARYEADAEDPAEGGFIIYVPGEDGEEDEWIACTHVTPTEVVGAWEYRKQYIGQLEILYAVAPYFTVPEVFAGREVLHFIDNTSACAALIKGYSRAIDSGLIVNAFHAFNVGIQADVWFEYVRSKANIADFPSRDAWEELWQAFESVGVDNRKVRWVECELPPIFSLQAPAHAWIGAAEARLERASRTTGRTTGSRSDSARQRPELKRRPRRVCRAGRQRHVLRSALGARRALSRVRRIRWVATRADPKGGGCGKRRATGTALRLSPGGEGRVEHRTGASHQGPHAQHPSQRTHGTVHS
;
A
#
# COMPACT_ATOMS: atom_id res chain seq x y z
N MET A 1 -18.53 -32.48 7.97
CA MET A 1 -18.93 -31.31 7.19
C MET A 1 -18.70 -31.66 5.73
N GLU A 2 -19.75 -32.05 5.07
CA GLU A 2 -19.74 -32.36 3.65
C GLU A 2 -19.50 -31.09 2.84
N ARG A 3 -18.53 -31.15 1.95
CA ARG A 3 -18.29 -30.10 0.97
C ARG A 3 -19.50 -30.05 0.03
N ARG A 4 -20.24 -28.93 0.06
CA ARG A 4 -21.23 -28.64 -0.98
C ARG A 4 -20.54 -28.68 -2.34
N PRO A 5 -21.12 -29.28 -3.37
CA PRO A 5 -20.55 -29.24 -4.71
C PRO A 5 -20.49 -27.79 -5.17
N THR A 6 -19.30 -27.35 -5.53
CA THR A 6 -19.08 -26.10 -6.27
C THR A 6 -19.80 -26.27 -7.61
N ALA A 7 -20.91 -25.57 -7.80
CA ALA A 7 -21.50 -25.42 -9.11
C ALA A 7 -20.41 -24.85 -10.04
N SER A 8 -20.06 -25.66 -11.04
CA SER A 8 -19.20 -25.24 -12.13
C SER A 8 -20.00 -24.24 -12.97
N PHE A 9 -19.85 -22.94 -12.66
CA PHE A 9 -20.27 -21.88 -13.56
C PHE A 9 -19.27 -21.88 -14.72
N GLU A 10 -19.67 -22.43 -15.85
CA GLU A 10 -19.01 -22.13 -17.11
C GLU A 10 -19.14 -20.62 -17.35
N PRO A 11 -18.06 -19.91 -17.59
CA PRO A 11 -18.12 -18.47 -17.89
C PRO A 11 -18.86 -18.32 -19.20
N MET A 12 -20.01 -17.61 -19.21
CA MET A 12 -20.61 -17.14 -20.45
C MET A 12 -19.62 -16.17 -21.10
N ASN A 13 -18.89 -16.62 -22.08
CA ASN A 13 -17.88 -15.87 -22.83
C ASN A 13 -18.45 -15.10 -24.03
N ASP A 14 -19.76 -15.12 -24.24
CA ASP A 14 -20.34 -14.43 -25.39
C ASP A 14 -20.73 -13.00 -25.03
N PRO A 15 -20.03 -11.98 -25.60
CA PRO A 15 -20.47 -10.60 -25.51
C PRO A 15 -21.86 -10.46 -26.18
N ASP A 16 -22.68 -9.53 -25.67
CA ASP A 16 -23.98 -9.20 -26.26
C ASP A 16 -23.85 -9.10 -27.80
N PRO A 17 -24.62 -9.87 -28.57
CA PRO A 17 -24.55 -9.88 -30.04
C PRO A 17 -24.68 -8.47 -30.65
N ARG A 18 -25.46 -7.59 -30.03
CA ARG A 18 -25.63 -6.21 -30.48
C ARG A 18 -24.33 -5.41 -30.30
N TRP A 19 -23.62 -5.62 -29.19
CA TRP A 19 -22.32 -5.03 -28.95
C TRP A 19 -21.31 -5.45 -30.03
N VAL A 20 -21.27 -6.73 -30.36
CA VAL A 20 -20.35 -7.28 -31.37
C VAL A 20 -20.65 -6.73 -32.76
N GLU A 21 -21.94 -6.67 -33.13
CA GLU A 21 -22.37 -6.14 -34.43
C GLU A 21 -22.06 -4.64 -34.56
N THR A 22 -22.39 -3.86 -33.51
CA THR A 22 -22.09 -2.43 -33.47
C THR A 22 -20.59 -2.16 -33.52
N THR A 23 -19.79 -2.93 -32.77
CA THR A 23 -18.32 -2.81 -32.79
C THR A 23 -17.77 -3.07 -34.19
N ARG A 24 -18.24 -4.11 -34.89
CA ARG A 24 -17.85 -4.37 -36.28
C ARG A 24 -18.28 -3.24 -37.25
N ALA A 25 -19.42 -2.63 -37.01
CA ALA A 25 -19.88 -1.49 -37.83
C ALA A 25 -19.01 -0.26 -37.61
N VAL A 26 -18.71 0.08 -36.36
CA VAL A 26 -17.77 1.16 -35.98
C VAL A 26 -16.38 0.92 -36.60
N GLN A 27 -15.87 -0.30 -36.49
CA GLN A 27 -14.55 -0.64 -37.07
C GLN A 27 -14.55 -0.42 -38.60
N ARG A 28 -15.60 -0.83 -39.31
CA ARG A 28 -15.69 -0.56 -40.75
C ARG A 28 -15.69 0.93 -41.10
N ASP A 29 -16.35 1.76 -40.28
CA ASP A 29 -16.37 3.22 -40.52
C ASP A 29 -14.99 3.84 -40.23
N LEU A 30 -14.30 3.38 -39.16
CA LEU A 30 -12.92 3.75 -38.88
C LEU A 30 -11.98 3.36 -40.04
N ASP A 31 -12.06 2.13 -40.50
CA ASP A 31 -11.19 1.61 -41.57
C ASP A 31 -11.38 2.32 -42.91
N ARG A 32 -12.58 2.84 -43.18
CA ARG A 32 -12.89 3.64 -44.38
C ARG A 32 -12.41 5.08 -44.29
N SER A 33 -12.11 5.58 -43.12
CA SER A 33 -11.70 6.98 -42.91
C SER A 33 -10.25 7.18 -43.26
N ALA A 34 -9.96 8.02 -44.28
CA ALA A 34 -8.59 8.40 -44.63
C ALA A 34 -7.88 9.13 -43.48
N ALA A 35 -8.58 9.95 -42.71
CA ALA A 35 -8.03 10.63 -41.54
C ALA A 35 -7.59 9.66 -40.46
N TYR A 36 -8.41 8.60 -40.21
CA TYR A 36 -8.05 7.55 -39.26
C TYR A 36 -6.80 6.78 -39.69
N GLN A 37 -6.72 6.36 -40.95
CA GLN A 37 -5.56 5.63 -41.48
C GLN A 37 -4.28 6.47 -41.42
N LEU A 38 -4.38 7.77 -41.73
CA LEU A 38 -3.23 8.68 -41.61
C LEU A 38 -2.81 8.84 -40.14
N ALA A 39 -3.76 9.02 -39.23
CA ALA A 39 -3.50 9.17 -37.81
C ALA A 39 -2.78 7.95 -37.22
N VAL A 40 -3.20 6.73 -37.59
CA VAL A 40 -2.53 5.48 -37.15
C VAL A 40 -1.08 5.47 -37.67
N ARG A 41 -0.83 5.78 -38.91
CA ARG A 41 0.53 5.83 -39.48
C ARG A 41 1.41 6.90 -38.80
N GLU A 42 0.87 8.09 -38.58
CA GLU A 42 1.62 9.15 -37.90
C GLU A 42 1.96 8.74 -36.45
N ALA A 43 1.03 8.11 -35.71
CA ALA A 43 1.27 7.63 -34.38
C ALA A 43 2.31 6.49 -34.33
N GLU A 44 2.28 5.56 -35.30
CA GLU A 44 3.30 4.52 -35.46
C GLU A 44 4.70 5.10 -35.71
N LEU A 45 4.82 6.23 -36.39
CA LEU A 45 6.12 6.90 -36.61
C LEU A 45 6.64 7.56 -35.33
N GLU A 46 5.76 8.05 -34.47
CA GLU A 46 6.12 8.68 -33.21
C GLU A 46 6.39 7.67 -32.07
N ASP A 47 6.01 6.39 -32.25
CA ASP A 47 6.19 5.37 -31.23
C ASP A 47 7.68 5.05 -30.98
N ILE A 48 8.18 5.46 -29.81
CA ILE A 48 9.58 5.19 -29.40
C ILE A 48 9.87 3.69 -29.22
N MET A 49 8.84 2.85 -29.15
CA MET A 49 8.97 1.39 -29.04
C MET A 49 9.02 0.70 -30.39
N LYS A 50 8.86 1.43 -31.50
CA LYS A 50 8.90 0.84 -32.85
C LYS A 50 10.22 0.11 -33.09
N GLY A 51 10.12 -1.16 -33.45
CA GLY A 51 11.29 -2.04 -33.66
C GLY A 51 11.91 -2.62 -32.38
N ARG A 52 11.47 -2.18 -31.18
CA ARG A 52 11.96 -2.73 -29.91
C ARG A 52 11.08 -3.85 -29.35
N LEU A 53 9.84 -3.96 -29.86
CA LEU A 53 8.87 -4.97 -29.41
C LEU A 53 9.22 -6.40 -29.82
N GLU A 54 10.09 -6.55 -30.83
CA GLU A 54 10.51 -7.85 -31.35
C GLU A 54 11.80 -8.38 -30.70
N ALA A 55 12.48 -7.60 -29.87
CA ALA A 55 13.62 -8.08 -29.12
C ALA A 55 13.17 -9.11 -28.08
N PRO A 56 13.81 -10.29 -28.02
CA PRO A 56 13.54 -11.23 -26.94
C PRO A 56 13.78 -10.54 -25.59
N PRO A 57 13.06 -10.95 -24.53
CA PRO A 57 13.30 -10.41 -23.21
C PRO A 57 14.79 -10.53 -22.89
N PRO A 58 15.42 -9.50 -22.30
CA PRO A 58 16.80 -9.59 -21.90
C PRO A 58 16.97 -10.86 -21.12
N THR A 59 17.97 -11.65 -21.50
CA THR A 59 18.32 -12.87 -20.80
C THR A 59 18.39 -12.57 -19.31
N GLN A 60 17.57 -13.26 -18.56
CA GLN A 60 17.53 -13.19 -17.11
C GLN A 60 18.96 -13.38 -16.60
N TYR A 61 19.61 -12.29 -16.21
CA TYR A 61 20.69 -12.38 -15.24
C TYR A 61 19.97 -12.55 -13.89
N GLY A 62 19.72 -13.82 -13.61
CA GLY A 62 18.94 -14.17 -12.48
C GLY A 62 19.80 -14.23 -11.24
N TRP A 63 19.34 -13.54 -10.28
CA TRP A 63 19.08 -14.20 -9.03
C TRP A 63 17.90 -15.14 -9.33
N GLY A 64 18.11 -15.98 -10.31
CA GLY A 64 17.14 -16.92 -10.81
C GLY A 64 17.18 -18.13 -9.92
N LYS A 65 16.06 -18.62 -9.65
CA LYS A 65 15.62 -20.01 -9.36
C LYS A 65 16.64 -21.06 -8.84
N GLY A 66 17.88 -20.70 -8.56
CA GLY A 66 18.95 -21.61 -8.15
C GLY A 66 19.60 -21.30 -6.83
N MET A 67 19.72 -20.03 -6.41
CA MET A 67 20.42 -19.69 -5.19
C MET A 67 19.53 -19.20 -4.06
N LEU A 68 18.47 -18.49 -4.35
CA LEU A 68 17.63 -17.83 -3.36
C LEU A 68 16.17 -18.25 -3.49
N GLY A 69 15.95 -19.55 -3.51
CA GLY A 69 14.67 -20.16 -3.86
C GLY A 69 13.55 -20.01 -2.85
N VAL A 70 13.14 -18.81 -2.47
CA VAL A 70 11.82 -18.60 -1.88
C VAL A 70 10.80 -18.54 -3.01
N GLN A 71 10.22 -19.68 -3.33
CA GLN A 71 9.07 -19.73 -4.21
C GLN A 71 7.84 -19.15 -3.51
N ASP A 72 7.18 -18.23 -4.22
CA ASP A 72 5.83 -17.82 -3.90
C ASP A 72 4.86 -18.99 -3.83
N GLY A 73 4.02 -18.91 -2.82
CA GLY A 73 2.84 -19.75 -2.71
C GLY A 73 3.06 -20.94 -1.82
N GLY A 74 2.48 -20.92 -0.65
CA GLY A 74 2.30 -21.96 0.36
C GLY A 74 2.20 -23.42 -0.10
N GLY A 75 3.13 -23.85 -0.90
CA GLY A 75 3.48 -25.23 -1.09
C GLY A 75 4.48 -25.55 0.01
N ALA A 76 4.05 -26.36 0.96
CA ALA A 76 4.90 -26.92 1.97
C ALA A 76 6.18 -27.47 1.31
N ILE A 77 7.32 -26.87 1.65
CA ILE A 77 8.58 -27.60 1.63
C ILE A 77 8.48 -28.52 2.86
N MET A 78 7.64 -29.53 2.72
CA MET A 78 7.63 -30.69 3.57
C MET A 78 8.56 -31.67 2.88
N ASP A 79 9.67 -31.96 3.54
CA ASP A 79 10.75 -32.92 3.31
C ASP A 79 12.12 -32.30 3.04
N ALA A 80 12.49 -31.23 3.73
CA ALA A 80 13.89 -31.11 4.08
C ALA A 80 14.10 -31.97 5.32
N GLN A 81 14.60 -33.16 5.17
CA GLN A 81 15.30 -33.84 6.26
C GLN A 81 16.27 -32.81 6.83
N LEU A 82 16.25 -32.60 8.14
CA LEU A 82 17.30 -31.87 8.85
C LEU A 82 18.63 -32.57 8.53
N VAL A 83 19.34 -31.98 7.59
CA VAL A 83 20.66 -32.49 7.18
C VAL A 83 21.64 -31.49 7.74
N ASP A 84 22.53 -31.95 8.58
CA ASP A 84 23.59 -31.14 9.17
C ASP A 84 24.44 -30.47 8.09
N ALA A 85 25.03 -29.32 8.40
CA ALA A 85 25.90 -28.58 7.51
C ALA A 85 27.10 -29.41 7.07
N THR A 86 27.52 -29.28 5.82
CA THR A 86 28.72 -29.91 5.28
C THR A 86 29.74 -28.86 4.89
N VAL A 87 31.02 -29.16 5.12
CA VAL A 87 32.11 -28.22 4.74
C VAL A 87 32.08 -27.85 3.27
N GLU A 88 31.75 -28.80 2.38
CA GLU A 88 31.69 -28.56 0.94
C GLU A 88 30.56 -27.59 0.55
N ASP A 89 29.31 -27.84 1.00
CA ASP A 89 28.16 -27.00 0.72
C ASP A 89 28.33 -25.60 1.33
N VAL A 90 28.84 -25.51 2.55
CA VAL A 90 29.14 -24.26 3.25
C VAL A 90 30.20 -23.45 2.50
N THR A 91 31.31 -24.09 2.12
CA THR A 91 32.40 -23.43 1.36
C THR A 91 31.93 -22.90 0.03
N GLN A 92 31.14 -23.70 -0.69
CA GLN A 92 30.54 -23.24 -1.96
C GLN A 92 29.61 -22.05 -1.73
N HIS A 93 28.74 -22.11 -0.75
CA HIS A 93 27.79 -21.02 -0.44
C HIS A 93 28.52 -19.72 -0.05
N ILE A 94 29.57 -19.79 0.79
CA ILE A 94 30.36 -18.60 1.17
C ILE A 94 30.97 -17.95 -0.08
N ARG A 95 31.61 -18.72 -0.96
CA ARG A 95 32.22 -18.20 -2.20
C ARG A 95 31.22 -17.51 -3.11
N GLU A 96 30.00 -17.97 -3.09
CA GLU A 96 28.91 -17.38 -3.86
C GLU A 96 28.33 -16.15 -3.15
N ALA A 97 28.03 -16.24 -1.87
CA ALA A 97 27.43 -15.18 -1.07
C ALA A 97 28.31 -13.91 -0.99
N THR A 98 29.63 -14.09 -0.77
CA THR A 98 30.57 -12.96 -0.65
C THR A 98 30.81 -12.20 -1.97
N LYS A 99 30.39 -12.75 -3.11
CA LYS A 99 30.41 -12.08 -4.42
C LYS A 99 29.09 -11.44 -4.81
N CYS A 100 28.05 -11.66 -3.99
CA CYS A 100 26.73 -11.15 -4.27
C CYS A 100 26.61 -9.68 -3.93
N ARG A 101 26.00 -8.92 -4.83
CA ARG A 101 25.59 -7.54 -4.54
C ARG A 101 24.28 -7.52 -3.81
N HIS A 102 24.08 -6.49 -2.99
CA HIS A 102 22.82 -6.32 -2.29
C HIS A 102 21.66 -6.16 -3.29
N PRO A 103 20.50 -6.85 -3.09
CA PRO A 103 19.36 -6.78 -4.03
C PRO A 103 18.84 -5.37 -4.30
N ALA A 104 18.95 -4.46 -3.32
CA ALA A 104 18.61 -3.06 -3.55
C ALA A 104 19.48 -2.39 -4.61
N GLN A 105 20.73 -2.86 -4.82
CA GLN A 105 21.63 -2.38 -5.89
C GLN A 105 21.31 -3.01 -7.25
N THR A 106 20.74 -4.22 -7.25
CA THR A 106 20.41 -4.95 -8.48
C THR A 106 18.95 -4.80 -8.90
N ASP A 107 18.18 -4.11 -8.11
CA ASP A 107 16.71 -4.04 -8.19
C ASP A 107 16.20 -3.35 -9.48
N THR A 108 17.08 -2.64 -10.20
CA THR A 108 16.77 -2.11 -11.53
C THR A 108 16.85 -3.15 -12.64
N GLN A 109 17.50 -4.30 -12.42
CA GLN A 109 17.79 -5.29 -13.47
C GLN A 109 16.86 -6.50 -13.59
N GLY A 110 15.85 -6.70 -12.82
CA GLY A 110 14.78 -7.58 -13.07
C GLY A 110 14.57 -8.83 -12.29
N GLY A 111 13.84 -8.86 -11.31
CA GLY A 111 13.21 -10.07 -10.81
C GLY A 111 11.78 -10.20 -11.30
N ASP A 112 11.33 -11.40 -11.55
CA ASP A 112 9.97 -11.74 -12.03
C ASP A 112 8.96 -11.89 -10.90
N LYS A 113 9.28 -11.47 -9.66
CA LYS A 113 8.41 -11.70 -8.50
C LYS A 113 7.55 -10.49 -8.15
N GLU A 114 6.30 -10.78 -7.83
CA GLU A 114 5.32 -9.83 -7.30
C GLU A 114 5.89 -9.15 -6.04
N GLY A 115 6.27 -7.89 -6.15
CA GLY A 115 6.95 -7.14 -5.09
C GLY A 115 8.34 -6.64 -5.48
N ASP A 116 8.88 -7.16 -6.54
CA ASP A 116 10.19 -6.79 -7.06
C ASP A 116 10.12 -5.45 -7.82
N PHE A 117 11.12 -4.62 -7.64
CA PHE A 117 11.24 -3.30 -8.27
C PHE A 117 11.07 -3.37 -9.79
N LYS A 118 11.60 -4.41 -10.44
CA LYS A 118 11.56 -4.60 -11.89
C LYS A 118 10.21 -5.00 -12.45
N ALA A 119 9.44 -5.81 -11.73
CA ALA A 119 8.08 -6.13 -12.14
C ALA A 119 7.19 -4.88 -12.20
N ARG A 120 7.65 -3.78 -11.61
CA ARG A 120 6.97 -2.48 -11.57
C ARG A 120 7.52 -1.44 -12.54
N VAL A 121 8.67 -1.70 -13.18
CA VAL A 121 9.22 -0.85 -14.23
C VAL A 121 8.93 -1.47 -15.59
N THR A 122 7.94 -0.94 -16.28
CA THR A 122 7.54 -1.44 -17.60
C THR A 122 8.63 -1.17 -18.65
N ARG A 123 8.65 -1.97 -19.74
CA ARG A 123 9.54 -1.73 -20.88
C ARG A 123 9.38 -0.33 -21.47
N GLU A 124 8.15 0.20 -21.44
CA GLU A 124 7.84 1.54 -21.95
C GLU A 124 8.46 2.64 -21.09
N LEU A 125 8.46 2.49 -19.75
CA LEU A 125 9.13 3.44 -18.84
C LEU A 125 10.64 3.44 -19.10
N ARG A 126 11.24 2.27 -19.26
CA ARG A 126 12.67 2.13 -19.58
C ARG A 126 12.99 2.79 -20.92
N ALA A 127 12.22 2.49 -21.96
CA ALA A 127 12.40 3.10 -23.26
C ALA A 127 12.20 4.63 -23.25
N ALA A 128 11.25 5.13 -22.43
CA ALA A 128 11.03 6.56 -22.28
C ALA A 128 12.20 7.27 -21.61
N VAL A 129 12.78 6.65 -20.56
CA VAL A 129 13.98 7.18 -19.90
C VAL A 129 15.18 7.13 -20.85
N GLU A 130 15.45 5.99 -21.48
CA GLU A 130 16.57 5.83 -22.44
C GLU A 130 16.47 6.83 -23.60
N PHE A 131 15.27 6.99 -24.18
CA PHE A 131 15.04 7.96 -25.25
C PHE A 131 15.31 9.39 -24.76
N SER A 132 14.73 9.76 -23.62
CA SER A 132 14.80 11.13 -23.12
C SER A 132 16.19 11.52 -22.59
N THR A 133 16.96 10.58 -22.04
CA THR A 133 18.34 10.83 -21.61
C THR A 133 19.34 10.85 -22.77
N GLY A 134 19.03 10.16 -23.88
CA GLY A 134 19.84 10.14 -25.09
C GLY A 134 19.56 11.27 -26.06
N HIS A 135 18.58 12.15 -25.81
CA HIS A 135 18.20 13.23 -26.72
C HIS A 135 18.67 14.61 -26.20
N GLU A 136 19.38 15.37 -27.03
CA GLU A 136 19.99 16.65 -26.63
C GLU A 136 18.97 17.75 -26.30
N ASP A 137 17.91 17.92 -27.11
CA ASP A 137 16.84 18.92 -26.89
C ASP A 137 15.51 18.28 -26.56
N MET A 138 15.39 17.74 -25.35
CA MET A 138 14.12 17.16 -24.90
C MET A 138 13.01 18.21 -24.69
N LYS A 139 13.34 19.47 -24.40
CA LYS A 139 12.30 20.54 -24.29
C LYS A 139 11.62 20.75 -25.63
N GLY A 140 12.39 20.91 -26.70
CA GLY A 140 11.87 21.01 -28.05
C GLY A 140 11.13 19.75 -28.49
N GLU A 141 11.66 18.59 -28.14
CA GLU A 141 11.06 17.30 -28.48
C GLU A 141 9.71 17.07 -27.79
N PHE A 142 9.55 17.38 -26.52
CA PHE A 142 8.23 17.37 -25.83
C PHE A 142 7.23 18.29 -26.51
N ALA A 143 7.67 19.51 -26.90
CA ALA A 143 6.82 20.46 -27.58
C ALA A 143 6.40 19.94 -28.96
N ARG A 144 7.33 19.41 -29.77
CA ARG A 144 7.09 18.84 -31.09
C ARG A 144 6.12 17.67 -31.02
N ARG A 145 6.42 16.66 -30.16
CA ARG A 145 5.62 15.46 -30.01
C ARG A 145 4.19 15.77 -29.54
N SER A 146 4.06 16.67 -28.55
CA SER A 146 2.72 17.08 -28.10
C SER A 146 1.95 17.85 -29.18
N ALA A 147 2.59 18.64 -30.05
CA ALA A 147 1.95 19.31 -31.18
C ALA A 147 1.49 18.29 -32.24
N VAL A 148 2.26 17.23 -32.50
CA VAL A 148 1.84 16.13 -33.39
C VAL A 148 0.57 15.47 -32.84
N GLN A 149 0.53 15.13 -31.52
CA GLN A 149 -0.65 14.50 -30.93
C GLN A 149 -1.88 15.40 -30.97
N GLN A 150 -1.72 16.72 -30.77
CA GLN A 150 -2.83 17.69 -30.90
C GLN A 150 -3.34 17.76 -32.36
N ARG A 151 -2.45 17.76 -33.36
CA ARG A 151 -2.81 17.75 -34.78
C ARG A 151 -3.59 16.49 -35.17
N ILE A 152 -3.09 15.31 -34.74
CA ILE A 152 -3.77 14.03 -34.97
C ILE A 152 -5.17 14.07 -34.31
N ALA A 153 -5.28 14.53 -33.06
CA ALA A 153 -6.56 14.61 -32.38
C ALA A 153 -7.53 15.57 -33.10
N ALA A 154 -7.05 16.72 -33.59
CA ALA A 154 -7.85 17.67 -34.34
C ALA A 154 -8.36 17.06 -35.64
N SER A 155 -7.54 16.33 -36.41
CA SER A 155 -7.94 15.67 -37.64
C SER A 155 -8.99 14.56 -37.46
N LEU A 156 -9.14 14.04 -36.23
CA LEU A 156 -10.09 12.97 -35.89
C LEU A 156 -11.33 13.47 -35.14
N ALA A 157 -11.45 14.78 -34.86
CA ALA A 157 -12.53 15.32 -34.05
C ALA A 157 -13.90 15.15 -34.74
N ASP A 158 -13.97 15.45 -36.04
CA ASP A 158 -15.23 15.32 -36.81
C ASP A 158 -15.66 13.85 -36.92
N LEU A 159 -14.74 12.94 -37.20
CA LEU A 159 -15.00 11.50 -37.23
C LEU A 159 -15.49 11.00 -35.83
N SER A 160 -14.91 11.50 -34.79
CA SER A 160 -15.35 11.16 -33.41
C SER A 160 -16.79 11.60 -33.15
N SER A 161 -17.17 12.80 -33.62
CA SER A 161 -18.49 13.34 -33.49
C SER A 161 -19.50 12.56 -34.36
N GLU A 162 -19.16 12.22 -35.58
CA GLU A 162 -19.95 11.36 -36.48
C GLU A 162 -20.24 9.98 -35.88
N LEU A 163 -19.20 9.32 -35.38
CA LEU A 163 -19.33 8.01 -34.70
C LEU A 163 -20.27 8.11 -33.50
N ARG A 164 -20.12 9.16 -32.70
CA ARG A 164 -20.97 9.40 -31.53
C ARG A 164 -22.43 9.64 -31.95
N ALA A 165 -22.65 10.48 -32.92
CA ALA A 165 -24.00 10.77 -33.44
C ALA A 165 -24.68 9.51 -33.98
N LYS A 166 -23.92 8.63 -34.62
CA LYS A 166 -24.46 7.43 -35.30
C LYS A 166 -24.69 6.26 -34.33
N TYR A 167 -23.75 6.03 -33.39
CA TYR A 167 -23.73 4.78 -32.63
C TYR A 167 -24.00 4.95 -31.12
N SER A 168 -23.71 6.11 -30.53
CA SER A 168 -23.87 6.26 -29.07
C SER A 168 -25.34 6.27 -28.62
N PRO A 169 -25.67 5.74 -27.45
CA PRO A 169 -26.96 5.95 -26.81
C PRO A 169 -27.27 7.45 -26.61
N GLN A 170 -28.53 7.82 -26.51
CA GLN A 170 -28.93 9.23 -26.40
C GLN A 170 -28.26 9.96 -25.24
N HIS A 171 -28.16 9.34 -24.06
CA HIS A 171 -27.56 9.93 -22.89
C HIS A 171 -26.02 10.13 -23.01
N VAL A 172 -25.35 9.43 -23.94
CA VAL A 172 -23.94 9.60 -24.24
C VAL A 172 -23.70 10.69 -25.28
N ARG A 173 -24.74 11.11 -26.03
CA ARG A 173 -24.66 12.20 -27.02
C ARG A 173 -24.75 13.60 -26.39
N CYS A 174 -24.48 13.74 -25.10
CA CYS A 174 -24.52 15.01 -24.40
C CYS A 174 -23.19 15.77 -24.49
N ALA A 175 -23.26 17.10 -24.37
CA ALA A 175 -22.09 17.99 -24.40
C ALA A 175 -21.00 17.64 -23.42
N TYR A 176 -21.32 16.93 -22.32
CA TYR A 176 -20.37 16.51 -21.32
C TYR A 176 -19.35 15.49 -21.84
N PHE A 177 -19.76 14.58 -22.74
CA PHE A 177 -18.88 13.57 -23.34
C PHE A 177 -18.31 13.97 -24.69
N GLU A 178 -18.83 15.04 -25.30
CA GLU A 178 -18.39 15.53 -26.61
C GLU A 178 -16.86 15.70 -26.70
N PRO A 179 -16.15 16.21 -25.66
CA PRO A 179 -14.69 16.37 -25.71
C PRO A 179 -13.91 15.06 -25.83
N ILE A 180 -14.49 13.89 -25.49
CA ILE A 180 -13.79 12.61 -25.57
C ILE A 180 -13.64 12.21 -27.03
N ASN A 181 -12.40 12.18 -27.52
CA ASN A 181 -12.07 11.84 -28.89
C ASN A 181 -11.95 10.33 -29.08
N VAL A 182 -13.08 9.66 -29.29
CA VAL A 182 -13.13 8.19 -29.42
C VAL A 182 -12.36 7.68 -30.64
N ALA A 183 -12.32 8.44 -31.75
CA ALA A 183 -11.54 8.09 -32.92
C ALA A 183 -10.04 8.17 -32.65
N TYR A 184 -9.59 9.16 -31.87
CA TYR A 184 -8.21 9.26 -31.41
C TYR A 184 -7.84 8.08 -30.50
N VAL A 185 -8.70 7.72 -29.53
CA VAL A 185 -8.46 6.57 -28.66
C VAL A 185 -8.33 5.28 -29.49
N ALA A 186 -9.21 5.07 -30.47
CA ALA A 186 -9.14 3.91 -31.35
C ALA A 186 -7.84 3.90 -32.20
N ALA A 187 -7.45 5.06 -32.78
CA ALA A 187 -6.24 5.18 -33.57
C ALA A 187 -4.98 4.89 -32.78
N MET A 188 -4.85 5.45 -31.58
CA MET A 188 -3.70 5.21 -30.70
C MET A 188 -3.66 3.75 -30.20
N THR A 189 -4.81 3.17 -29.87
CA THR A 189 -4.90 1.75 -29.48
C THR A 189 -4.38 0.85 -30.60
N ASN A 190 -4.75 1.13 -31.84
CA ASN A 190 -4.32 0.39 -33.01
C ASN A 190 -2.82 0.59 -33.28
N ALA A 191 -2.37 1.84 -33.43
CA ALA A 191 -0.99 2.19 -33.76
C ALA A 191 0.03 1.63 -32.73
N LEU A 192 -0.32 1.73 -31.45
CA LEU A 192 0.52 1.25 -30.35
C LEU A 192 0.27 -0.22 -29.98
N ARG A 193 -0.65 -0.91 -30.66
CA ARG A 193 -1.05 -2.30 -30.41
C ARG A 193 -1.34 -2.55 -28.92
N LEU A 194 -2.15 -1.66 -28.32
CA LEU A 194 -2.46 -1.76 -26.90
C LEU A 194 -3.43 -2.92 -26.64
N PRO A 195 -3.31 -3.61 -25.49
CA PRO A 195 -4.08 -4.82 -25.20
C PRO A 195 -5.60 -4.53 -25.02
N ASP A 196 -5.94 -3.33 -24.53
CA ASP A 196 -7.35 -2.93 -24.32
C ASP A 196 -7.98 -2.38 -25.61
N THR A 197 -8.28 -3.29 -26.53
CA THR A 197 -8.89 -2.96 -27.83
C THR A 197 -10.31 -2.42 -27.74
N ASP A 198 -11.00 -2.64 -26.61
CA ASP A 198 -12.42 -2.31 -26.46
C ASP A 198 -12.65 -0.96 -25.76
N LEU A 199 -11.57 -0.26 -25.36
CA LEU A 199 -11.69 1.01 -24.64
C LEU A 199 -12.45 2.06 -25.44
N ALA A 200 -12.13 2.26 -26.72
CA ALA A 200 -12.82 3.22 -27.59
C ALA A 200 -14.32 2.92 -27.68
N MET A 201 -14.69 1.63 -27.73
CA MET A 201 -16.09 1.20 -27.74
C MET A 201 -16.81 1.48 -26.43
N ARG A 202 -16.14 1.24 -25.29
CA ARG A 202 -16.70 1.59 -23.96
C ARG A 202 -16.91 3.10 -23.80
N LEU A 203 -16.04 3.91 -24.37
CA LEU A 203 -16.20 5.37 -24.37
C LEU A 203 -17.27 5.87 -25.38
N LEU A 204 -17.56 5.09 -26.40
CA LEU A 204 -18.56 5.40 -27.42
C LEU A 204 -19.98 4.93 -27.05
N LEU A 205 -20.09 3.68 -26.58
CA LEU A 205 -21.37 3.02 -26.34
C LEU A 205 -21.79 3.02 -24.86
N GLY A 206 -20.89 3.38 -23.98
CA GLY A 206 -21.03 3.25 -22.53
C GLY A 206 -20.43 1.96 -21.98
N ALA A 207 -19.90 2.03 -20.78
CA ALA A 207 -19.33 0.92 -20.06
C ALA A 207 -20.38 0.20 -19.21
N LYS A 208 -20.33 -1.12 -19.14
CA LYS A 208 -21.27 -1.93 -18.36
C LYS A 208 -21.21 -1.57 -16.87
N VAL A 209 -22.37 -1.22 -16.29
CA VAL A 209 -22.49 -0.73 -14.92
C VAL A 209 -22.47 -1.86 -13.91
N ALA A 210 -23.18 -2.96 -14.15
CA ALA A 210 -23.45 -4.02 -13.19
C ALA A 210 -23.54 -5.40 -13.84
N GLY A 211 -23.65 -6.44 -13.05
CA GLY A 211 -23.76 -7.83 -13.51
C GLY A 211 -22.43 -8.43 -13.95
N ASP A 212 -22.39 -9.14 -15.05
CA ASP A 212 -21.16 -9.77 -15.55
C ASP A 212 -20.32 -8.74 -16.33
N LEU A 213 -19.32 -8.18 -15.66
CA LEU A 213 -18.45 -7.13 -16.23
C LEU A 213 -17.44 -7.75 -17.20
N PRO A 214 -17.29 -7.23 -18.44
CA PRO A 214 -16.30 -7.72 -19.38
C PRO A 214 -14.87 -7.44 -18.87
N ALA A 215 -13.92 -8.29 -19.29
CA ALA A 215 -12.49 -8.01 -19.07
C ALA A 215 -12.07 -6.80 -19.91
N THR A 216 -11.29 -5.91 -19.32
CA THR A 216 -10.72 -4.76 -20.03
C THR A 216 -9.50 -5.11 -20.86
N LYS A 217 -8.86 -6.27 -20.60
CA LYS A 217 -7.58 -6.71 -21.18
C LYS A 217 -6.39 -5.79 -20.84
N ALA A 218 -6.61 -4.72 -20.09
CA ALA A 218 -5.54 -3.84 -19.61
C ALA A 218 -4.66 -4.51 -18.53
N TRP A 219 -5.19 -5.55 -17.88
CA TRP A 219 -4.51 -6.30 -16.81
C TRP A 219 -4.71 -7.80 -16.97
N ASP A 220 -4.03 -8.56 -16.12
CA ASP A 220 -4.18 -10.02 -16.06
C ASP A 220 -5.63 -10.40 -15.78
N ALA A 221 -6.11 -11.40 -16.49
CA ALA A 221 -7.44 -11.92 -16.29
C ALA A 221 -7.54 -12.63 -14.94
N ARG A 222 -8.50 -12.21 -14.11
CA ARG A 222 -8.86 -12.87 -12.86
C ARG A 222 -10.35 -12.80 -12.62
N PHE A 223 -11.00 -13.92 -12.74
CA PHE A 223 -12.43 -14.01 -12.40
C PHE A 223 -12.64 -13.90 -10.91
N LYS A 224 -13.48 -12.95 -10.50
CA LYS A 224 -13.97 -12.80 -9.13
C LYS A 224 -15.48 -12.69 -9.17
N PRO A 225 -16.20 -13.71 -8.67
CA PRO A 225 -17.66 -13.72 -8.60
C PRO A 225 -18.16 -12.63 -7.65
N GLY A 226 -19.36 -12.15 -7.91
CA GLY A 226 -20.13 -11.36 -6.97
C GLY A 226 -20.42 -12.16 -5.68
N SER A 227 -20.64 -11.47 -4.59
CA SER A 227 -20.80 -12.13 -3.27
C SER A 227 -22.23 -12.59 -2.96
N LEU A 228 -23.20 -12.34 -3.85
CA LEU A 228 -24.62 -12.64 -3.60
C LEU A 228 -25.01 -14.09 -3.92
N GLY A 229 -24.25 -14.81 -4.74
CA GLY A 229 -24.61 -16.15 -5.18
C GLY A 229 -25.83 -16.22 -6.13
N MET A 230 -26.33 -15.07 -6.61
CA MET A 230 -27.39 -14.92 -7.61
C MET A 230 -26.97 -13.88 -8.64
N ARG A 231 -27.60 -13.90 -9.82
CA ARG A 231 -27.30 -12.91 -10.86
C ARG A 231 -27.85 -11.54 -10.46
N PHE A 232 -27.22 -10.49 -10.96
CA PHE A 232 -27.67 -9.11 -10.71
C PHE A 232 -29.09 -8.86 -11.25
N GLU A 233 -29.39 -9.41 -12.40
CA GLU A 233 -30.68 -9.27 -13.11
C GLU A 233 -31.84 -9.94 -12.34
N ASP A 234 -31.55 -10.91 -11.48
CA ASP A 234 -32.55 -11.63 -10.68
C ASP A 234 -32.87 -10.92 -9.34
N LEU A 235 -32.22 -9.78 -9.07
CA LEU A 235 -32.48 -9.00 -7.85
C LEU A 235 -33.89 -8.35 -7.91
N PRO A 236 -34.60 -8.30 -6.79
CA PRO A 236 -35.91 -7.62 -6.70
C PRO A 236 -35.72 -6.09 -6.71
N HIS A 237 -35.46 -5.51 -7.87
CA HIS A 237 -35.13 -4.10 -8.03
C HIS A 237 -36.26 -3.18 -7.56
N GLY A 238 -37.51 -3.48 -7.92
CA GLY A 238 -38.68 -2.68 -7.52
C GLY A 238 -38.88 -2.63 -6.01
N GLN A 239 -38.75 -3.80 -5.31
CA GLN A 239 -38.87 -3.84 -3.85
C GLN A 239 -37.75 -3.04 -3.17
N TRP A 240 -36.54 -3.06 -3.75
CA TRP A 240 -35.45 -2.24 -3.26
C TRP A 240 -35.74 -0.74 -3.41
N ASN A 241 -36.20 -0.32 -4.58
CA ASN A 241 -36.50 1.09 -4.88
C ASN A 241 -37.60 1.62 -3.96
N GLU A 242 -38.64 0.83 -3.73
CA GLU A 242 -39.74 1.15 -2.79
C GLU A 242 -39.24 1.32 -1.37
N TRP A 243 -38.48 0.31 -0.88
CA TRP A 243 -37.90 0.37 0.47
C TRP A 243 -36.97 1.58 0.63
N LEU A 244 -36.11 1.84 -0.38
CA LEU A 244 -35.14 2.94 -0.36
C LEU A 244 -35.83 4.29 -0.32
N HIS A 245 -36.90 4.46 -1.13
CA HIS A 245 -37.74 5.66 -1.16
C HIS A 245 -38.24 5.99 0.26
N GLY A 246 -38.97 5.06 0.88
CA GLY A 246 -39.53 5.24 2.21
C GLY A 246 -38.47 5.44 3.30
N ASP A 247 -37.31 4.79 3.16
CA ASP A 247 -36.23 4.95 4.13
C ASP A 247 -35.51 6.32 4.05
N ILE A 248 -35.30 6.83 2.83
CA ILE A 248 -34.76 8.18 2.63
C ILE A 248 -35.69 9.23 3.19
N GLU A 249 -37.00 9.12 2.94
CA GLU A 249 -38.00 10.06 3.45
C GLU A 249 -38.05 10.09 4.97
N ARG A 250 -38.15 8.91 5.61
CA ARG A 250 -38.13 8.79 7.08
C ARG A 250 -36.87 9.38 7.70
N ARG A 251 -35.72 9.15 7.09
CA ARG A 251 -34.45 9.67 7.61
C ARG A 251 -34.31 11.17 7.45
N ALA A 252 -34.70 11.73 6.31
CA ALA A 252 -34.59 13.14 6.01
C ALA A 252 -35.50 14.00 6.92
N THR A 253 -36.65 13.47 7.32
CA THR A 253 -37.63 14.16 8.14
C THR A 253 -37.44 13.97 9.64
N ARG A 254 -36.50 13.10 10.07
CA ARG A 254 -36.33 12.69 11.47
C ARG A 254 -35.89 13.80 12.42
N SER A 255 -35.06 14.76 11.96
CA SER A 255 -34.49 15.82 12.77
C SER A 255 -34.08 17.03 11.93
N GLY A 256 -33.88 18.19 12.57
CA GLY A 256 -33.35 19.38 11.92
C GLY A 256 -32.00 19.14 11.25
N GLN A 257 -31.07 18.45 11.92
CA GLN A 257 -29.76 18.09 11.39
C GLN A 257 -29.86 17.16 10.15
N ALA A 258 -30.85 16.26 10.12
CA ALA A 258 -31.09 15.42 8.95
C ALA A 258 -31.56 16.25 7.73
N ARG A 259 -32.43 17.27 7.98
CA ARG A 259 -32.86 18.22 6.92
C ARG A 259 -31.70 19.07 6.40
N GLU A 260 -30.80 19.56 7.27
CA GLU A 260 -29.60 20.29 6.85
C GLU A 260 -28.70 19.41 5.99
N THR A 261 -28.53 18.13 6.37
CA THR A 261 -27.76 17.16 5.59
C THR A 261 -28.41 16.92 4.21
N ALA A 262 -29.74 16.80 4.16
CA ALA A 262 -30.48 16.66 2.90
C ALA A 262 -30.32 17.89 2.00
N GLU A 263 -30.32 19.10 2.57
CA GLU A 263 -30.08 20.34 1.81
C GLU A 263 -28.66 20.39 1.21
N ILE A 264 -27.64 19.94 1.95
CA ILE A 264 -26.27 19.82 1.43
C ILE A 264 -26.23 18.86 0.24
N ILE A 265 -26.87 17.70 0.36
CA ILE A 265 -26.98 16.71 -0.72
C ILE A 265 -27.68 17.31 -1.93
N ARG A 266 -28.84 17.98 -1.71
CA ARG A 266 -29.60 18.66 -2.77
C ARG A 266 -28.77 19.73 -3.50
N ALA A 267 -28.11 20.60 -2.73
CA ALA A 267 -27.31 21.68 -3.31
C ALA A 267 -26.17 21.13 -4.18
N ARG A 268 -25.50 20.07 -3.72
CA ARG A 268 -24.47 19.40 -4.53
C ARG A 268 -25.05 18.74 -5.78
N THR A 269 -26.20 18.10 -5.67
CA THR A 269 -26.88 17.47 -6.82
C THR A 269 -27.30 18.51 -7.85
N ALA A 270 -27.86 19.64 -7.42
CA ALA A 270 -28.19 20.74 -8.32
C ALA A 270 -26.95 21.24 -9.09
N SER A 271 -25.82 21.44 -8.39
CA SER A 271 -24.56 21.80 -9.05
C SER A 271 -24.06 20.73 -10.05
N GLU A 272 -24.34 19.45 -9.80
CA GLU A 272 -24.00 18.37 -10.76
C GLU A 272 -24.94 18.38 -11.99
N ILE A 273 -26.22 18.74 -11.82
CA ILE A 273 -27.15 18.93 -12.93
C ILE A 273 -26.72 20.13 -13.78
N ASP A 274 -26.39 21.27 -13.13
CA ASP A 274 -25.93 22.49 -13.83
C ASP A 274 -24.63 22.24 -14.61
N ALA A 275 -23.77 21.36 -14.11
CA ALA A 275 -22.53 20.95 -14.78
C ALA A 275 -22.72 19.85 -15.85
N GLY A 276 -23.92 19.37 -16.10
CA GLY A 276 -24.20 18.28 -17.03
C GLY A 276 -23.72 16.89 -16.59
N LEU A 277 -23.37 16.73 -15.31
CA LEU A 277 -22.94 15.46 -14.72
C LEU A 277 -24.11 14.54 -14.36
N SER A 278 -25.31 15.08 -14.30
CA SER A 278 -26.57 14.39 -14.04
C SER A 278 -27.65 15.04 -14.88
N ASP A 279 -28.67 14.30 -15.22
CA ASP A 279 -29.89 14.86 -15.83
C ASP A 279 -30.77 15.50 -14.73
N GLY A 280 -31.98 15.98 -15.11
CA GLY A 280 -32.90 16.61 -14.18
C GLY A 280 -33.45 15.64 -13.11
N TYR A 281 -34.38 16.19 -12.29
CA TYR A 281 -35.05 15.38 -11.28
C TYR A 281 -36.20 14.58 -11.88
N TRP A 282 -36.30 13.32 -11.44
CA TRP A 282 -37.31 12.35 -11.85
C TRP A 282 -38.13 11.92 -10.63
N GLU A 283 -39.39 11.61 -10.85
CA GLU A 283 -40.24 10.90 -9.92
C GLU A 283 -40.05 9.39 -10.07
N LYS A 284 -40.43 8.61 -9.06
CA LYS A 284 -40.32 7.14 -9.11
C LYS A 284 -41.20 6.57 -10.24
N GLU A 285 -42.40 7.12 -10.38
CA GLU A 285 -43.40 6.74 -11.36
C GLU A 285 -42.88 6.88 -12.79
N ASP A 286 -42.17 7.98 -13.08
CA ASP A 286 -41.57 8.24 -14.39
C ASP A 286 -40.52 7.19 -14.76
N LEU A 287 -39.73 6.77 -13.75
CA LEU A 287 -38.70 5.73 -13.93
C LEU A 287 -39.30 4.33 -14.05
N ASP A 288 -40.37 4.04 -13.32
CA ASP A 288 -41.13 2.78 -13.44
C ASP A 288 -41.81 2.67 -14.83
N GLU A 289 -42.31 3.78 -15.38
CA GLU A 289 -42.85 3.83 -16.76
C GLU A 289 -41.72 3.61 -17.77
N ARG A 290 -40.59 4.29 -17.60
CA ARG A 290 -39.45 4.26 -18.54
C ARG A 290 -38.74 2.92 -18.62
N TYR A 291 -38.53 2.26 -17.50
CA TYR A 291 -37.70 1.06 -17.40
C TYR A 291 -38.47 -0.20 -16.98
N GLY A 292 -39.70 -0.06 -16.55
CA GLY A 292 -40.45 -1.07 -15.81
C GLY A 292 -40.02 -1.13 -14.35
N VAL A 293 -40.91 -1.55 -13.45
CA VAL A 293 -40.73 -1.57 -11.98
C VAL A 293 -39.44 -2.30 -11.57
N ASN A 294 -39.06 -3.37 -12.27
CA ASN A 294 -37.84 -4.16 -12.01
C ASN A 294 -36.69 -3.89 -13.00
N GLY A 295 -36.81 -2.93 -13.86
CA GLY A 295 -35.82 -2.61 -14.90
C GLY A 295 -34.75 -1.61 -14.47
N TRP A 296 -34.83 -1.05 -13.26
CA TRP A 296 -33.87 -0.09 -12.71
C TRP A 296 -33.62 -0.26 -11.23
N ARG A 297 -32.50 0.28 -10.74
CA ARG A 297 -32.12 0.19 -9.33
C ARG A 297 -31.39 1.43 -8.85
N ALA A 298 -31.93 2.09 -7.84
CA ALA A 298 -31.39 3.30 -7.29
C ALA A 298 -30.23 3.05 -6.30
N LEU A 299 -29.26 3.96 -6.31
CA LEU A 299 -28.21 4.11 -5.32
C LEU A 299 -28.60 5.19 -4.33
N ARG A 300 -28.38 4.97 -3.02
CA ARG A 300 -28.56 6.01 -2.02
C ARG A 300 -27.46 7.05 -2.10
N ARG A 301 -27.83 8.32 -2.15
CA ARG A 301 -26.89 9.42 -1.96
C ARG A 301 -26.81 9.82 -0.49
N PHE A 302 -25.61 9.95 0.03
CA PHE A 302 -25.36 10.32 1.42
C PHE A 302 -24.16 11.24 1.58
N ALA A 303 -24.11 11.98 2.71
CA ALA A 303 -23.05 12.93 3.02
C ALA A 303 -22.06 12.36 4.02
N VAL A 304 -20.77 12.54 3.77
CA VAL A 304 -19.67 12.14 4.65
C VAL A 304 -18.93 13.39 5.12
N PRO A 305 -19.03 13.75 6.41
CA PRO A 305 -18.25 14.84 6.97
C PRO A 305 -16.74 14.51 6.91
N GLN A 306 -15.95 15.44 6.38
CA GLN A 306 -14.48 15.46 6.44
C GLN A 306 -14.05 16.68 7.26
N ALA A 307 -12.77 16.76 7.61
CA ALA A 307 -12.26 17.81 8.49
C ALA A 307 -12.49 19.25 7.94
N ASP A 308 -12.48 19.39 6.63
CA ASP A 308 -12.50 20.65 5.88
C ASP A 308 -13.69 20.80 4.92
N LYS A 309 -14.42 19.69 4.66
CA LYS A 309 -15.55 19.69 3.72
C LYS A 309 -16.52 18.52 3.97
N ILE A 310 -17.70 18.61 3.40
CA ILE A 310 -18.65 17.49 3.34
C ILE A 310 -18.56 16.88 1.93
N ARG A 311 -18.27 15.59 1.85
CA ARG A 311 -18.25 14.83 0.60
C ARG A 311 -19.60 14.14 0.42
N VAL A 312 -20.24 14.31 -0.72
CA VAL A 312 -21.42 13.56 -1.11
C VAL A 312 -20.97 12.30 -1.87
N CYS A 313 -21.53 11.16 -1.49
CA CYS A 313 -21.17 9.83 -2.01
C CYS A 313 -22.43 9.05 -2.37
N ASP A 314 -22.29 8.09 -3.31
CA ASP A 314 -23.35 7.19 -3.75
C ASP A 314 -23.05 5.77 -3.25
N ASP A 315 -24.03 5.07 -2.65
CA ASP A 315 -23.82 3.77 -1.97
C ASP A 315 -24.18 2.58 -2.89
N ALA A 316 -23.20 2.12 -3.64
CA ALA A 316 -23.33 0.92 -4.46
C ALA A 316 -23.21 -0.39 -3.67
N LYS A 317 -22.80 -0.32 -2.39
CA LYS A 317 -22.72 -1.48 -1.50
C LYS A 317 -24.08 -1.80 -0.89
N GLU A 318 -24.77 -0.78 -0.34
CA GLU A 318 -26.10 -0.95 0.25
C GLU A 318 -27.11 -1.43 -0.82
N SER A 319 -27.00 -0.86 -2.02
CA SER A 319 -27.85 -1.25 -3.16
C SER A 319 -27.54 -2.63 -3.74
N LEU A 320 -26.53 -3.35 -3.25
CA LEU A 320 -26.06 -4.66 -3.70
C LEU A 320 -25.52 -4.69 -5.15
N VAL A 321 -25.38 -3.58 -5.83
CA VAL A 321 -24.86 -3.53 -7.21
C VAL A 321 -23.45 -4.12 -7.28
N ASN A 322 -22.56 -3.73 -6.35
CA ASN A 322 -21.21 -4.29 -6.29
C ASN A 322 -21.20 -5.78 -5.93
N ALA A 323 -22.12 -6.21 -5.06
CA ALA A 323 -22.22 -7.60 -4.62
C ALA A 323 -22.80 -8.52 -5.70
N GLY A 324 -23.64 -7.99 -6.61
CA GLY A 324 -24.18 -8.68 -7.76
C GLY A 324 -23.31 -8.62 -9.01
N SER A 325 -22.15 -7.93 -8.96
CA SER A 325 -21.28 -7.78 -10.12
C SER A 325 -20.10 -8.76 -10.07
N ASN A 326 -19.85 -9.44 -11.18
CA ASN A 326 -18.66 -10.26 -11.41
C ASN A 326 -17.57 -9.41 -12.04
N THR A 327 -16.32 -9.56 -11.64
CA THR A 327 -15.18 -8.88 -12.28
C THR A 327 -14.21 -9.88 -12.89
N ARG A 328 -13.51 -9.47 -13.95
CA ARG A 328 -12.60 -10.33 -14.72
C ARG A 328 -11.18 -9.77 -14.81
N ASP A 329 -10.90 -8.67 -14.11
CA ASP A 329 -9.58 -8.03 -14.09
C ASP A 329 -8.92 -8.11 -12.72
N LYS A 330 -7.62 -8.38 -12.69
CA LYS A 330 -6.76 -8.16 -11.53
C LYS A 330 -6.13 -6.77 -11.66
N LEU A 331 -6.84 -5.75 -11.17
CA LEU A 331 -6.36 -4.39 -11.21
C LEU A 331 -5.01 -4.25 -10.51
N ARG A 332 -4.02 -3.71 -11.22
CA ARG A 332 -2.71 -3.33 -10.67
C ARG A 332 -2.57 -1.82 -10.78
N LEU A 333 -2.39 -1.17 -9.65
CA LEU A 333 -2.16 0.27 -9.58
C LEU A 333 -0.71 0.54 -9.19
N VAL A 334 -0.18 1.66 -9.66
CA VAL A 334 1.11 2.16 -9.24
C VAL A 334 1.10 2.47 -7.74
N GLU A 335 2.26 2.38 -7.11
CA GLU A 335 2.42 2.75 -5.71
C GLU A 335 3.09 4.13 -5.58
N ALA A 336 3.01 4.71 -4.39
CA ALA A 336 3.51 6.06 -4.13
C ALA A 336 5.05 6.19 -4.20
N ASP A 337 5.78 5.09 -4.36
CA ASP A 337 7.23 5.03 -4.57
C ASP A 337 7.65 5.24 -6.04
N PHE A 338 6.69 5.44 -6.95
CA PHE A 338 6.97 5.64 -8.37
C PHE A 338 8.03 6.71 -8.64
N PRO A 339 8.02 7.92 -8.04
CA PRO A 339 9.07 8.91 -8.28
C PRO A 339 10.47 8.41 -7.89
N ALA A 340 10.58 7.69 -6.77
CA ALA A 340 11.86 7.13 -6.33
C ALA A 340 12.37 6.00 -7.25
N ARG A 341 11.45 5.19 -7.79
CA ARG A 341 11.79 4.18 -8.81
C ARG A 341 12.28 4.81 -10.10
N MET A 342 11.68 5.92 -10.51
CA MET A 342 12.14 6.64 -11.69
C MET A 342 13.53 7.24 -11.45
N ALA A 343 13.82 7.74 -10.25
CA ALA A 343 15.17 8.23 -9.93
C ALA A 343 16.23 7.14 -10.11
N LYS A 344 15.97 5.89 -9.64
CA LYS A 344 16.84 4.75 -9.90
C LYS A 344 17.01 4.47 -11.39
N LEU A 345 15.92 4.49 -12.15
CA LEU A 345 15.94 4.21 -13.58
C LEU A 345 16.72 5.28 -14.37
N TYR A 346 16.59 6.55 -14.00
CA TYR A 346 17.37 7.63 -14.57
C TYR A 346 18.87 7.51 -14.24
N ALA A 347 19.20 7.15 -12.99
CA ALA A 347 20.59 6.90 -12.58
C ALA A 347 21.22 5.76 -13.42
N GLU A 348 20.48 4.65 -13.59
CA GLU A 348 20.91 3.52 -14.43
C GLU A 348 21.14 3.93 -15.89
N ALA A 349 20.26 4.73 -16.47
CA ALA A 349 20.34 5.15 -17.87
C ALA A 349 21.49 6.12 -18.14
N ILE A 350 21.82 6.99 -17.19
CA ILE A 350 22.90 7.99 -17.32
C ILE A 350 24.28 7.37 -17.02
N GLY A 351 24.32 6.32 -16.16
CA GLY A 351 25.55 5.62 -15.75
C GLY A 351 26.49 6.47 -14.91
N GLU A 352 27.76 6.05 -14.80
CA GLU A 352 28.80 6.71 -13.98
C GLU A 352 29.14 8.16 -14.41
N SER A 353 28.70 8.57 -15.60
CA SER A 353 28.84 9.93 -16.09
C SER A 353 27.92 10.92 -15.38
N SER A 354 27.13 10.43 -14.43
CA SER A 354 26.06 11.18 -13.76
C SER A 354 26.54 12.22 -12.76
N GLY A 355 27.64 12.92 -13.00
CA GLY A 355 28.14 14.04 -12.17
C GLY A 355 27.06 15.01 -11.66
N GLY A 356 25.95 14.47 -11.19
CA GLY A 356 24.83 15.13 -10.56
C GLY A 356 23.49 14.93 -11.25
N LEU A 357 22.88 13.74 -11.10
CA LEU A 357 21.48 13.52 -11.46
C LEU A 357 20.58 14.51 -10.70
N ASP A 358 19.91 15.39 -11.43
CA ASP A 358 19.00 16.39 -10.88
C ASP A 358 17.59 16.18 -11.45
N LEU A 359 16.67 15.71 -10.61
CA LEU A 359 15.31 15.36 -11.00
C LEU A 359 14.29 16.23 -10.29
N ILE A 360 13.18 16.42 -10.98
CA ILE A 360 11.97 17.04 -10.46
C ILE A 360 10.76 16.17 -10.80
N HIS A 361 9.71 16.28 -10.02
CA HIS A 361 8.45 15.62 -10.31
C HIS A 361 7.26 16.51 -10.02
N GLY A 362 6.17 16.32 -10.78
CA GLY A 362 4.91 17.01 -10.62
C GLY A 362 3.75 16.03 -10.57
N THR A 363 2.58 16.50 -10.14
CA THR A 363 1.37 15.69 -10.13
C THR A 363 0.20 16.38 -10.78
N GLU A 364 -0.67 15.58 -11.39
CA GLU A 364 -1.89 16.00 -12.07
C GLU A 364 -3.03 15.09 -11.69
N ASP A 365 -4.24 15.63 -11.59
CA ASP A 365 -5.46 14.89 -11.22
C ASP A 365 -6.49 15.02 -12.35
N ILE A 366 -7.05 13.90 -12.83
CA ILE A 366 -8.07 13.95 -13.89
C ILE A 366 -9.38 14.55 -13.35
N ALA A 367 -9.89 15.58 -14.03
CA ALA A 367 -11.11 16.25 -13.64
C ALA A 367 -12.33 15.32 -13.74
N ALA A 368 -13.09 15.23 -12.64
CA ALA A 368 -14.31 14.44 -12.54
C ALA A 368 -14.15 12.91 -12.73
N ALA A 369 -12.92 12.39 -12.87
CA ALA A 369 -12.56 10.96 -12.88
C ALA A 369 -13.63 10.04 -13.50
N TYR A 370 -14.24 9.16 -12.69
CA TYR A 370 -15.22 8.16 -13.16
C TYR A 370 -16.40 8.73 -13.94
N ARG A 371 -16.82 9.98 -13.65
CA ARG A 371 -17.92 10.65 -14.36
C ARG A 371 -17.64 10.88 -15.84
N LYS A 372 -16.35 10.87 -16.25
CA LYS A 372 -15.94 10.96 -17.66
C LYS A 372 -16.12 9.66 -18.44
N VAL A 373 -16.39 8.55 -17.79
CA VAL A 373 -16.70 7.29 -18.46
C VAL A 373 -18.22 7.18 -18.62
N PRO A 374 -18.76 7.12 -19.84
CA PRO A 374 -20.19 6.94 -20.04
C PRO A 374 -20.68 5.58 -19.54
N SER A 375 -21.89 5.51 -19.00
CA SER A 375 -22.56 4.25 -18.63
C SER A 375 -23.30 3.64 -19.82
N ASP A 376 -23.42 2.32 -19.88
CA ASP A 376 -24.24 1.62 -20.87
C ASP A 376 -25.74 1.81 -20.58
N SER A 377 -26.12 2.10 -19.34
CA SER A 377 -27.49 2.30 -18.94
C SER A 377 -27.63 3.22 -17.73
N MET A 378 -28.45 4.23 -17.84
CA MET A 378 -28.78 5.11 -16.71
C MET A 378 -29.71 4.44 -15.68
N ALA A 379 -30.35 3.33 -16.02
CA ALA A 379 -31.20 2.57 -15.10
C ALA A 379 -30.47 2.13 -13.81
N PHE A 380 -29.17 1.86 -13.89
CA PHE A 380 -28.33 1.39 -12.78
C PHE A 380 -27.34 2.46 -12.27
N THR A 381 -27.37 3.66 -12.84
CA THR A 381 -26.68 4.84 -12.35
C THR A 381 -27.63 5.89 -11.81
N THR A 382 -28.87 5.49 -11.53
CA THR A 382 -29.91 6.31 -10.91
C THR A 382 -29.62 6.50 -9.43
N ILE A 383 -29.70 7.74 -8.96
CA ILE A 383 -29.38 8.15 -7.59
C ILE A 383 -30.66 8.64 -6.91
N ALA A 384 -30.96 8.10 -5.73
CA ALA A 384 -32.08 8.52 -4.90
C ALA A 384 -31.62 9.49 -3.80
N MET A 385 -32.36 10.59 -3.62
CA MET A 385 -32.10 11.58 -2.60
C MET A 385 -33.38 12.31 -2.15
N TYR A 386 -33.33 12.94 -0.97
CA TYR A 386 -34.42 13.81 -0.53
C TYR A 386 -34.20 15.21 -1.07
N ASN A 387 -35.10 15.68 -1.99
CA ASN A 387 -35.05 17.03 -2.54
C ASN A 387 -35.86 17.97 -1.62
N THR A 388 -35.17 18.80 -0.88
CA THR A 388 -35.76 19.78 0.05
C THR A 388 -36.46 20.94 -0.67
N ARG A 389 -36.22 21.09 -1.99
CA ARG A 389 -36.78 22.14 -2.84
C ARG A 389 -37.44 21.56 -4.08
N ALA A 390 -38.12 20.42 -3.96
CA ALA A 390 -38.90 19.86 -5.05
C ALA A 390 -40.05 20.77 -5.38
N LEU A 391 -40.31 21.02 -6.66
CA LEU A 391 -41.43 21.84 -7.09
C LEU A 391 -42.77 21.11 -6.86
N PRO A 392 -43.87 21.85 -6.56
CA PRO A 392 -45.18 21.26 -6.38
C PRO A 392 -45.61 20.48 -7.62
N ARG A 393 -46.25 19.34 -7.44
CA ARG A 393 -47.02 18.64 -8.50
C ARG A 393 -48.38 19.32 -8.69
N PRO A 394 -49.05 19.11 -9.82
CA PRO A 394 -50.39 19.58 -9.99
C PRO A 394 -51.32 19.13 -8.86
N GLY A 395 -51.88 20.08 -8.10
CA GLY A 395 -52.77 19.81 -6.96
C GLY A 395 -52.06 19.67 -5.60
N GLU A 396 -50.72 19.79 -5.52
CA GLU A 396 -49.99 19.82 -4.24
C GLU A 396 -49.88 21.25 -3.69
N GLU A 397 -50.19 21.44 -2.40
CA GLU A 397 -50.00 22.73 -1.72
C GLU A 397 -48.54 22.89 -1.29
N PRO A 398 -47.81 23.91 -1.76
CA PRO A 398 -46.44 24.16 -1.37
C PRO A 398 -46.33 24.63 0.07
N ASN A 399 -45.20 24.34 0.72
CA ASN A 399 -44.84 24.90 2.02
C ASN A 399 -44.64 26.43 1.92
N GLY A 400 -44.45 27.12 3.07
CA GLY A 400 -44.27 28.58 3.12
C GLY A 400 -43.07 29.12 2.32
N GLN A 401 -42.26 28.25 1.73
CA GLN A 401 -41.13 28.59 0.85
C GLN A 401 -41.43 28.30 -0.64
N GLY A 402 -42.61 27.80 -0.97
CA GLY A 402 -43.01 27.48 -2.35
C GLY A 402 -42.57 26.08 -2.83
N PHE A 403 -42.16 25.16 -1.92
CA PHE A 403 -41.68 23.83 -2.26
C PHE A 403 -42.51 22.71 -1.62
N CYS A 404 -42.52 21.53 -2.25
CA CYS A 404 -43.04 20.27 -1.71
C CYS A 404 -41.93 19.26 -1.54
N PRO A 405 -41.15 19.32 -0.42
CA PRO A 405 -40.00 18.44 -0.23
C PRO A 405 -40.36 16.95 -0.27
N ARG A 406 -39.69 16.16 -1.07
CA ARG A 406 -39.92 14.72 -1.26
C ARG A 406 -38.68 14.00 -1.79
N VAL A 407 -38.75 12.69 -1.85
CA VAL A 407 -37.72 11.87 -2.48
C VAL A 407 -37.81 12.03 -3.99
N GLN A 408 -36.73 12.38 -4.64
CA GLN A 408 -36.57 12.40 -6.10
C GLN A 408 -35.32 11.68 -6.54
N TYR A 409 -35.24 11.41 -7.82
CA TYR A 409 -34.15 10.67 -8.43
C TYR A 409 -33.45 11.54 -9.47
N VAL A 410 -32.15 11.30 -9.64
CA VAL A 410 -31.38 11.86 -10.75
C VAL A 410 -30.64 10.74 -11.45
N GLN A 411 -30.50 10.83 -12.75
CA GLN A 411 -29.81 9.82 -13.54
C GLN A 411 -28.46 10.35 -13.99
N MET A 412 -27.43 9.50 -13.90
CA MET A 412 -26.07 9.86 -14.25
C MET A 412 -25.70 9.22 -15.59
N PRO A 413 -25.42 10.02 -16.64
CA PRO A 413 -24.95 9.49 -17.91
C PRO A 413 -23.53 8.92 -17.79
N GLY A 414 -22.71 9.43 -16.83
CA GLY A 414 -21.41 8.89 -16.46
C GLY A 414 -21.44 7.98 -15.25
N MET A 415 -20.37 7.21 -15.07
CA MET A 415 -20.24 6.24 -14.00
C MET A 415 -20.16 6.93 -12.63
N PRO A 416 -21.03 6.63 -11.64
CA PRO A 416 -20.93 7.19 -10.29
C PRO A 416 -19.77 6.65 -9.49
N PHE A 417 -19.35 7.40 -8.47
CA PHE A 417 -18.40 6.92 -7.47
C PHE A 417 -19.03 5.78 -6.66
N GLY A 418 -18.21 4.80 -6.28
CA GLY A 418 -18.63 3.67 -5.43
C GLY A 418 -18.95 2.38 -6.16
N LEU A 419 -19.10 2.39 -7.47
CA LEU A 419 -19.23 1.18 -8.28
C LEU A 419 -17.89 0.51 -8.55
N THR A 420 -17.85 -0.82 -8.48
CA THR A 420 -16.65 -1.61 -8.86
C THR A 420 -16.33 -1.42 -10.35
N SER A 421 -17.33 -1.41 -11.21
CA SER A 421 -17.19 -1.18 -12.65
C SER A 421 -16.59 0.19 -12.98
N SER A 422 -16.96 1.24 -12.23
CA SER A 422 -16.40 2.59 -12.41
C SER A 422 -14.88 2.60 -12.25
N VAL A 423 -14.38 1.91 -11.21
CA VAL A 423 -12.94 1.83 -10.94
C VAL A 423 -12.21 1.14 -12.07
N THR A 424 -12.66 -0.04 -12.47
CA THR A 424 -11.98 -0.86 -13.48
C THR A 424 -11.94 -0.15 -14.84
N THR A 425 -13.08 0.38 -15.30
CA THR A 425 -13.15 1.03 -16.62
C THR A 425 -12.37 2.35 -16.65
N PHE A 426 -12.46 3.15 -15.59
CA PHE A 426 -11.72 4.41 -15.54
C PHE A 426 -10.20 4.18 -15.46
N CYS A 427 -9.75 3.22 -14.64
CA CYS A 427 -8.33 2.89 -14.57
C CYS A 427 -7.79 2.37 -15.92
N SER A 428 -8.61 1.69 -16.72
CA SER A 428 -8.25 1.30 -18.09
C SER A 428 -7.99 2.54 -18.98
N ALA A 429 -8.82 3.58 -18.90
CA ALA A 429 -8.61 4.83 -19.62
C ALA A 429 -7.37 5.59 -19.12
N ALA A 430 -7.12 5.61 -17.81
CA ALA A 430 -5.90 6.19 -17.23
C ALA A 430 -4.65 5.44 -17.67
N THR A 431 -4.70 4.10 -17.70
CA THR A 431 -3.60 3.26 -18.22
C THR A 431 -3.33 3.51 -19.70
N PHE A 432 -4.38 3.65 -20.52
CA PHE A 432 -4.23 4.04 -21.92
C PHE A 432 -3.51 5.38 -22.07
N ALA A 433 -3.89 6.41 -21.29
CA ALA A 433 -3.22 7.71 -21.30
C ALA A 433 -1.74 7.61 -20.90
N ALA A 434 -1.42 6.78 -19.91
CA ALA A 434 -0.04 6.53 -19.50
C ALA A 434 0.79 5.86 -20.62
N HIS A 435 0.23 4.87 -21.32
CA HIS A 435 0.88 4.24 -22.48
C HIS A 435 1.16 5.26 -23.58
N CYS A 436 0.17 6.08 -23.94
CA CYS A 436 0.34 7.14 -24.94
C CYS A 436 1.44 8.14 -24.52
N ALA A 437 1.44 8.57 -23.27
CA ALA A 437 2.43 9.51 -22.77
C ALA A 437 3.86 8.96 -22.84
N ARG A 438 4.07 7.70 -22.45
CA ARG A 438 5.37 7.06 -22.48
C ARG A 438 5.86 6.83 -23.89
N ARG A 439 5.00 6.32 -24.76
CA ARG A 439 5.38 5.89 -26.13
C ARG A 439 5.38 7.02 -27.14
N LEU A 440 4.43 7.95 -27.06
CA LEU A 440 4.30 9.04 -28.02
C LEU A 440 5.00 10.32 -27.57
N LEU A 441 5.12 10.56 -26.27
CA LEU A 441 5.78 11.76 -25.76
C LEU A 441 7.16 11.48 -25.15
N ALA A 442 7.52 10.22 -24.90
CA ALA A 442 8.67 9.84 -24.08
C ALA A 442 8.59 10.42 -22.64
N ALA A 443 7.38 10.66 -22.13
CA ALA A 443 7.19 11.21 -20.78
C ALA A 443 7.16 10.09 -19.73
N THR A 444 8.01 10.24 -18.72
CA THR A 444 8.10 9.28 -17.62
C THR A 444 6.95 9.55 -16.64
N THR A 445 5.86 8.84 -16.82
CA THR A 445 4.63 9.04 -16.06
C THR A 445 3.91 7.73 -15.72
N GLU A 446 3.15 7.77 -14.63
CA GLU A 446 2.24 6.71 -14.22
C GLU A 446 1.05 7.29 -13.46
N GLY A 447 -0.10 6.60 -13.51
CA GLY A 447 -1.34 7.01 -12.86
C GLY A 447 -1.78 6.09 -11.73
N PHE A 448 -2.11 6.67 -10.58
CA PHE A 448 -2.85 6.01 -9.52
C PHE A 448 -4.31 6.46 -9.57
N VAL A 449 -5.14 5.70 -10.26
CA VAL A 449 -6.55 6.05 -10.55
C VAL A 449 -6.62 7.37 -11.33
N ASP A 450 -6.89 8.49 -10.66
CA ASP A 450 -7.01 9.85 -11.21
C ASP A 450 -5.76 10.71 -10.98
N ASP A 451 -4.89 10.34 -10.04
CA ASP A 451 -3.63 11.04 -9.72
C ASP A 451 -2.50 10.55 -10.64
N PHE A 452 -1.90 11.41 -11.44
CA PHE A 452 -0.73 11.13 -12.26
C PHE A 452 0.54 11.74 -11.66
N SER A 453 1.64 10.98 -11.67
CA SER A 453 2.97 11.50 -11.36
C SER A 453 3.80 11.57 -12.63
N ILE A 454 4.46 12.69 -12.87
CA ILE A 454 5.36 12.92 -13.99
C ILE A 454 6.74 13.23 -13.40
N VAL A 455 7.77 12.51 -13.86
CA VAL A 455 9.15 12.69 -13.40
C VAL A 455 10.01 13.10 -14.60
N GLY A 456 10.96 13.98 -14.40
CA GLY A 456 11.87 14.41 -15.46
C GLY A 456 13.13 15.08 -14.92
N MET A 457 14.11 15.29 -15.78
CA MET A 457 15.31 16.02 -15.40
C MET A 457 14.99 17.50 -15.16
N ALA A 458 15.60 18.10 -14.16
CA ALA A 458 15.42 19.53 -13.83
C ALA A 458 15.75 20.44 -15.02
N ALA A 459 16.67 20.03 -15.88
CA ALA A 459 17.01 20.72 -17.11
C ALA A 459 15.85 20.89 -18.10
N TRP A 460 14.82 20.05 -17.99
CA TRP A 460 13.64 20.10 -18.88
C TRP A 460 12.53 21.01 -18.34
N ASP A 461 12.66 21.54 -17.13
CA ASP A 461 11.63 22.29 -16.43
C ASP A 461 10.28 21.47 -16.39
N ASP A 462 9.16 22.14 -16.62
CA ASP A 462 7.84 21.52 -16.66
C ASP A 462 7.41 21.04 -18.06
N ALA A 463 8.35 20.93 -19.02
CA ALA A 463 8.04 20.52 -20.40
C ALA A 463 7.34 19.16 -20.51
N PRO A 464 7.75 18.08 -19.79
CA PRO A 464 7.06 16.80 -19.84
C PRO A 464 5.63 16.91 -19.25
N GLN A 465 5.44 17.70 -18.19
CA GLN A 465 4.12 17.92 -17.59
C GLN A 465 3.20 18.70 -18.54
N ARG A 466 3.67 19.75 -19.18
CA ARG A 466 2.91 20.50 -20.21
C ARG A 466 2.56 19.61 -21.40
N ALA A 467 3.46 18.74 -21.85
CA ALA A 467 3.18 17.80 -22.93
C ALA A 467 2.07 16.82 -22.53
N MET A 468 2.13 16.28 -21.31
CA MET A 468 1.08 15.40 -20.77
C MET A 468 -0.29 16.11 -20.66
N VAL A 469 -0.33 17.35 -20.20
CA VAL A 469 -1.58 18.15 -20.14
C VAL A 469 -2.19 18.31 -21.53
N LYS A 470 -1.37 18.55 -22.58
CA LYS A 470 -1.86 18.66 -23.97
C LYS A 470 -2.37 17.31 -24.50
N LEU A 471 -1.69 16.21 -24.19
CA LEU A 471 -2.14 14.86 -24.55
C LEU A 471 -3.51 14.54 -23.91
N MET A 472 -3.69 14.84 -22.63
CA MET A 472 -4.94 14.57 -21.94
C MET A 472 -6.11 15.39 -22.52
N ARG A 473 -5.85 16.61 -22.99
CA ARG A 473 -6.83 17.40 -23.74
C ARG A 473 -7.14 16.78 -25.11
N ALA A 474 -6.14 16.26 -25.81
CA ALA A 474 -6.31 15.57 -27.10
C ALA A 474 -7.17 14.29 -26.96
N ILE A 475 -7.02 13.56 -25.86
CA ILE A 475 -7.85 12.40 -25.50
C ILE A 475 -9.28 12.82 -25.12
N GLY A 476 -9.45 14.03 -24.53
CA GLY A 476 -10.71 14.54 -23.99
C GLY A 476 -10.94 14.22 -22.51
N LEU A 477 -9.88 13.86 -21.79
CA LEU A 477 -9.85 13.59 -20.35
C LEU A 477 -8.95 14.63 -19.63
N PRO A 478 -9.32 15.92 -19.60
CA PRO A 478 -8.43 16.97 -19.10
C PRO A 478 -8.15 16.84 -17.61
N PHE A 479 -6.97 17.28 -17.20
CA PHE A 479 -6.62 17.45 -15.80
C PHE A 479 -7.33 18.64 -15.16
N SER A 480 -7.48 18.58 -13.83
CA SER A 480 -8.05 19.65 -13.01
C SER A 480 -7.00 20.72 -12.75
N GLY A 481 -7.23 21.94 -13.21
CA GLY A 481 -6.29 23.06 -12.94
C GLY A 481 -6.13 23.41 -11.46
N GLU A 482 -7.15 23.12 -10.64
CA GLU A 482 -7.11 23.38 -9.19
C GLU A 482 -6.19 22.43 -8.40
N LYS A 483 -5.91 21.26 -8.97
CA LYS A 483 -5.09 20.20 -8.34
C LYS A 483 -3.72 20.04 -9.01
N HIS A 484 -3.39 20.94 -9.89
CA HIS A 484 -2.09 20.97 -10.55
C HIS A 484 -0.98 21.27 -9.54
N GLU A 485 -0.02 20.34 -9.39
CA GLU A 485 1.20 20.55 -8.61
C GLU A 485 2.39 20.60 -9.59
N ARG A 486 2.98 21.78 -9.70
CA ARG A 486 4.10 22.04 -10.61
C ARG A 486 5.29 21.12 -10.29
N MET A 487 6.04 20.73 -11.32
CA MET A 487 7.28 19.97 -11.15
C MET A 487 8.27 20.70 -10.25
N ALA A 488 8.74 20.02 -9.20
CA ALA A 488 9.67 20.51 -8.20
C ALA A 488 10.51 19.36 -7.61
N PRO A 489 11.68 19.64 -6.97
CA PRO A 489 12.47 18.60 -6.30
C PRO A 489 11.74 17.90 -5.15
N ILE A 490 10.77 18.56 -4.54
CA ILE A 490 9.93 18.01 -3.46
C ILE A 490 8.49 18.10 -3.88
N ASN A 491 7.81 16.97 -3.96
CA ASN A 491 6.39 16.96 -4.30
C ASN A 491 5.68 15.76 -3.65
N VAL A 492 4.34 15.72 -3.77
CA VAL A 492 3.48 14.73 -3.12
C VAL A 492 2.81 13.87 -4.20
N PHE A 493 2.95 12.54 -4.12
CA PHE A 493 2.19 11.60 -4.93
C PHE A 493 1.50 10.58 -4.03
N CYS A 494 0.21 10.32 -4.23
CA CYS A 494 -0.60 9.42 -3.40
C CYS A 494 -0.51 9.71 -1.89
N GLY A 495 -0.26 10.98 -1.51
CA GLY A 495 -0.12 11.41 -0.11
C GLY A 495 1.22 11.06 0.54
N VAL A 496 2.23 10.72 -0.25
CA VAL A 496 3.63 10.49 0.14
C VAL A 496 4.50 11.54 -0.52
N ILE A 497 5.42 12.11 0.23
CA ILE A 497 6.38 13.08 -0.26
C ILE A 497 7.61 12.33 -0.78
N SER A 498 8.00 12.60 -2.01
CA SER A 498 9.30 12.24 -2.56
C SER A 498 10.15 13.50 -2.63
N ASP A 499 11.37 13.43 -2.11
CA ASP A 499 12.26 14.57 -1.94
C ASP A 499 13.62 14.24 -2.61
N PHE A 500 13.90 14.90 -3.71
CA PHE A 500 15.10 14.74 -4.54
C PHE A 500 16.22 15.71 -4.17
N THR A 501 16.08 16.55 -3.14
CA THR A 501 17.08 17.57 -2.80
C THR A 501 18.47 17.03 -2.48
N ARG A 502 18.55 15.77 -2.05
CA ARG A 502 19.80 15.07 -1.78
C ARG A 502 20.28 14.20 -2.94
N LEU A 503 19.49 14.10 -4.01
CA LEU A 503 19.76 13.19 -5.12
C LEU A 503 21.10 13.56 -5.81
N ARG A 504 21.27 14.83 -6.21
CA ARG A 504 22.45 15.30 -6.93
C ARG A 504 23.76 15.16 -6.16
N LYS A 505 23.74 15.34 -4.83
CA LYS A 505 24.96 15.35 -4.01
C LYS A 505 25.29 14.00 -3.38
N GLU A 506 24.26 13.23 -3.07
CA GLU A 506 24.39 12.03 -2.23
C GLU A 506 23.79 10.78 -2.87
N GLY A 507 23.22 10.90 -4.09
CA GLY A 507 22.54 9.77 -4.74
C GLY A 507 21.33 9.26 -3.94
N ILE A 508 20.69 10.12 -3.12
CA ILE A 508 19.64 9.70 -2.17
C ILE A 508 18.31 10.37 -2.49
N VAL A 509 17.26 9.58 -2.57
CA VAL A 509 15.86 10.01 -2.53
C VAL A 509 15.29 9.78 -1.12
N MET A 510 14.69 10.82 -0.54
CA MET A 510 13.98 10.68 0.73
C MET A 510 12.48 10.52 0.48
N VAL A 511 11.86 9.52 1.13
CA VAL A 511 10.42 9.26 1.04
C VAL A 511 9.81 9.31 2.43
N TYR A 512 8.74 10.12 2.59
CA TYR A 512 8.09 10.29 3.88
C TYR A 512 6.66 10.82 3.76
N VAL A 513 5.90 10.74 4.84
CA VAL A 513 4.53 11.27 4.89
C VAL A 513 4.48 12.67 5.48
N SER A 514 3.47 13.46 5.08
CA SER A 514 3.31 14.84 5.51
C SER A 514 3.10 14.98 7.04
N GLN A 515 3.51 16.12 7.60
CA GLN A 515 3.30 16.45 9.02
C GLN A 515 1.81 16.47 9.39
N LYS A 516 0.93 16.91 8.48
CA LYS A 516 -0.53 16.87 8.66
C LYS A 516 -1.02 15.44 8.93
N ARG A 517 -0.50 14.45 8.19
CA ARG A 517 -0.81 13.02 8.38
C ARG A 517 -0.30 12.50 9.71
N LYS A 518 0.93 12.82 10.09
CA LYS A 518 1.50 12.46 11.40
C LYS A 518 0.64 13.00 12.55
N ASN A 519 0.27 14.27 12.50
CA ASN A 519 -0.56 14.90 13.53
C ASN A 519 -1.95 14.23 13.64
N LYS A 520 -2.57 13.89 12.53
CA LYS A 520 -3.86 13.17 12.51
C LYS A 520 -3.74 11.77 13.14
N LEU A 521 -2.67 11.04 12.82
CA LEU A 521 -2.42 9.73 13.43
C LEU A 521 -2.17 9.81 14.93
N ARG A 522 -1.43 10.84 15.39
CA ARG A 522 -1.21 11.07 16.82
C ARG A 522 -2.53 11.28 17.56
N ILE A 523 -3.45 12.08 17.01
CA ILE A 523 -4.78 12.30 17.58
C ILE A 523 -5.61 11.00 17.58
N ASP A 524 -5.57 10.24 16.48
CA ASP A 524 -6.31 8.97 16.38
C ASP A 524 -5.79 7.94 17.42
N LEU A 525 -4.47 7.86 17.62
CA LEU A 525 -3.84 6.97 18.61
C LEU A 525 -4.15 7.41 20.05
N GLU A 526 -4.17 8.72 20.33
CA GLU A 526 -4.53 9.23 21.65
C GLU A 526 -5.99 8.90 22.00
N ARG A 527 -6.91 9.08 21.04
CA ARG A 527 -8.31 8.67 21.21
C ARG A 527 -8.47 7.17 21.43
N ALA A 528 -7.63 6.36 20.75
CA ALA A 528 -7.67 4.91 20.89
C ALA A 528 -7.28 4.41 22.29
N ARG A 529 -6.57 5.20 23.09
CA ARG A 529 -6.23 4.87 24.48
C ARG A 529 -7.42 4.82 25.41
N SER A 530 -8.45 5.64 25.15
CA SER A 530 -9.66 5.71 25.97
C SER A 530 -10.68 4.63 25.62
N GLY A 531 -10.53 3.98 24.48
CA GLY A 531 -11.43 2.92 24.02
C GLY A 531 -11.36 2.76 22.50
N LEU A 532 -11.47 1.53 22.05
CA LEU A 532 -11.35 1.18 20.62
C LEU A 532 -12.41 0.17 20.21
N THR A 533 -13.34 0.57 19.34
CA THR A 533 -14.28 -0.34 18.70
C THR A 533 -13.65 -1.05 17.51
N PRO A 534 -14.16 -2.22 17.06
CA PRO A 534 -13.65 -2.93 15.87
C PRO A 534 -13.59 -2.04 14.61
N LYS A 535 -14.62 -1.25 14.38
CA LYS A 535 -14.69 -0.30 13.26
C LYS A 535 -13.62 0.78 13.34
N ALA A 536 -13.34 1.31 14.53
CA ALA A 536 -12.28 2.30 14.75
C ALA A 536 -10.89 1.65 14.60
N ALA A 537 -10.70 0.43 15.13
CA ALA A 537 -9.48 -0.35 14.96
C ALA A 537 -9.16 -0.60 13.48
N ARG A 538 -10.13 -1.07 12.69
CA ARG A 538 -9.97 -1.31 11.24
C ARG A 538 -9.52 -0.05 10.49
N ARG A 539 -10.11 1.11 10.83
CA ARG A 539 -9.71 2.40 10.25
C ARG A 539 -8.28 2.79 10.64
N LEU A 540 -7.93 2.57 11.92
CA LEU A 540 -6.61 2.91 12.45
C LEU A 540 -5.53 2.01 11.85
N VAL A 541 -5.77 0.70 11.75
CA VAL A 541 -4.88 -0.27 11.07
C VAL A 541 -4.60 0.13 9.63
N GLY A 542 -5.63 0.49 8.85
CA GLY A 542 -5.46 0.93 7.47
C GLY A 542 -4.60 2.19 7.36
N LYS A 543 -4.85 3.20 8.22
CA LYS A 543 -4.06 4.44 8.24
C LYS A 543 -2.60 4.22 8.65
N LEU A 544 -2.37 3.43 9.70
CA LEU A 544 -1.02 3.12 10.20
C LEU A 544 -0.28 2.22 9.22
N GLY A 545 -0.93 1.18 8.69
CA GLY A 545 -0.35 0.28 7.70
C GLY A 545 0.20 1.05 6.50
N PHE A 546 -0.61 1.92 5.91
CA PHE A 546 -0.16 2.80 4.84
C PHE A 546 1.03 3.68 5.26
N THR A 547 0.97 4.31 6.44
CA THR A 547 2.01 5.25 6.87
C THR A 547 3.33 4.55 7.16
N LEU A 548 3.29 3.38 7.79
CA LEU A 548 4.48 2.60 8.14
C LEU A 548 5.19 1.99 6.91
N CYS A 549 4.49 1.81 5.79
CA CYS A 549 5.14 1.40 4.53
C CYS A 549 6.17 2.42 4.04
N TRP A 550 6.02 3.69 4.40
CA TRP A 550 6.89 4.79 3.98
C TRP A 550 7.87 5.24 5.07
N SER A 551 8.03 4.45 6.11
CA SER A 551 9.08 4.61 7.11
C SER A 551 10.24 3.66 6.82
N PHE A 552 11.38 3.91 7.46
CA PHE A 552 12.54 3.03 7.36
C PHE A 552 12.23 1.60 7.85
N GLY A 553 12.66 0.61 7.10
CA GLY A 553 12.51 -0.79 7.45
C GLY A 553 11.07 -1.28 7.58
N ARG A 554 10.85 -2.22 8.50
CA ARG A 554 9.53 -2.81 8.82
C ARG A 554 9.00 -2.41 10.20
N VAL A 555 9.52 -1.33 10.75
CA VAL A 555 9.23 -0.86 12.11
C VAL A 555 7.72 -0.68 12.34
N GLY A 556 7.23 -1.17 13.48
CA GLY A 556 5.84 -1.03 13.91
C GLY A 556 4.85 -2.03 13.30
N ARG A 557 5.24 -2.88 12.33
CA ARG A 557 4.33 -3.86 11.74
C ARG A 557 3.86 -4.92 12.74
N ALA A 558 4.74 -5.40 13.60
CA ALA A 558 4.36 -6.34 14.66
C ALA A 558 3.41 -5.68 15.66
N ALA A 559 3.58 -4.40 15.94
CA ALA A 559 2.67 -3.65 16.82
C ALA A 559 1.27 -3.42 16.22
N LEU A 560 1.05 -3.65 14.92
CA LEU A 560 -0.29 -3.61 14.33
C LEU A 560 -1.12 -4.86 14.65
N GLN A 561 -0.51 -5.98 15.05
CA GLN A 561 -1.22 -7.26 15.22
C GLN A 561 -2.35 -7.20 16.28
N PRO A 562 -2.15 -6.63 17.49
CA PRO A 562 -3.24 -6.48 18.44
C PRO A 562 -4.39 -5.58 17.94
N LEU A 563 -4.06 -4.52 17.17
CA LEU A 563 -5.07 -3.66 16.54
C LEU A 563 -5.85 -4.41 15.45
N GLN A 564 -5.18 -5.28 14.69
CA GLN A 564 -5.83 -6.12 13.68
C GLN A 564 -6.75 -7.14 14.34
N ALA A 565 -6.30 -7.83 15.39
CA ALA A 565 -7.13 -8.75 16.16
C ALA A 565 -8.38 -8.04 16.73
N ARG A 566 -8.23 -6.79 17.18
CA ARG A 566 -9.37 -5.98 17.62
C ARG A 566 -10.30 -5.61 16.46
N ALA A 567 -9.76 -5.30 15.29
CA ALA A 567 -10.54 -4.98 14.09
C ALA A 567 -11.39 -6.15 13.60
N ASP A 568 -10.92 -7.38 13.84
CA ASP A 568 -11.57 -8.62 13.41
C ASP A 568 -12.45 -9.25 14.50
N SER A 569 -12.53 -8.64 15.69
CA SER A 569 -13.34 -9.12 16.81
C SER A 569 -14.84 -8.83 16.58
N ASP A 570 -15.70 -9.71 17.08
CA ASP A 570 -17.17 -9.59 17.02
C ASP A 570 -17.74 -8.69 18.12
N ALA A 571 -16.95 -8.31 19.12
CA ALA A 571 -17.39 -7.49 20.23
C ALA A 571 -17.49 -6.02 19.84
N ASP A 572 -18.69 -5.46 19.76
CA ASP A 572 -18.95 -4.05 19.40
C ASP A 572 -18.58 -3.05 20.49
N GLU A 573 -18.35 -3.50 21.71
CA GLU A 573 -17.98 -2.65 22.85
C GLU A 573 -16.66 -1.93 22.62
N SER A 574 -16.56 -0.73 23.18
CA SER A 574 -15.31 0.04 23.17
C SER A 574 -14.47 -0.34 24.36
N PHE A 575 -13.34 -1.02 24.14
CA PHE A 575 -12.41 -1.36 25.21
C PHE A 575 -10.95 -1.28 24.75
N VAL A 576 -10.02 -1.25 25.70
CA VAL A 576 -8.58 -1.37 25.49
C VAL A 576 -8.03 -2.28 26.58
N ASP A 577 -7.50 -3.42 26.18
CA ASP A 577 -6.75 -4.32 27.05
C ASP A 577 -5.27 -3.91 27.09
N TRP A 578 -4.50 -4.65 27.86
CA TRP A 578 -3.08 -4.38 28.03
C TRP A 578 -2.27 -4.57 26.74
N ALA A 579 -2.62 -5.54 25.90
CA ALA A 579 -1.95 -5.78 24.63
C ALA A 579 -2.20 -4.64 23.64
N LEU A 580 -3.44 -4.16 23.55
CA LEU A 580 -3.80 -2.99 22.76
C LEU A 580 -3.11 -1.73 23.26
N LEU A 581 -3.09 -1.48 24.57
CA LEU A 581 -2.46 -0.29 25.15
C LEU A 581 -0.95 -0.26 24.84
N ARG A 582 -0.27 -1.39 25.01
CA ARG A 582 1.15 -1.54 24.66
C ARG A 582 1.38 -1.26 23.19
N SER A 583 0.56 -1.82 22.31
CA SER A 583 0.61 -1.61 20.87
C SER A 583 0.42 -0.13 20.52
N ILE A 584 -0.60 0.52 21.07
CA ILE A 584 -0.87 1.95 20.87
C ILE A 584 0.31 2.81 21.34
N ASN A 585 0.91 2.49 22.50
CA ASN A 585 2.07 3.21 23.04
C ASN A 585 3.29 3.08 22.13
N PHE A 586 3.58 1.87 21.64
CA PHE A 586 4.68 1.62 20.71
C PHE A 586 4.48 2.40 19.40
N LEU A 587 3.30 2.30 18.81
CA LEU A 587 2.94 2.98 17.57
C LEU A 587 2.93 4.51 17.72
N SER A 588 2.50 5.03 18.87
CA SER A 588 2.57 6.46 19.18
C SER A 588 4.01 6.97 19.17
N ALA A 589 4.94 6.20 19.76
CA ALA A 589 6.36 6.54 19.80
C ALA A 589 6.98 6.51 18.37
N ILE A 590 6.61 5.52 17.53
CA ILE A 590 7.05 5.47 16.13
C ILE A 590 6.49 6.65 15.33
N VAL A 591 5.18 6.94 15.44
CA VAL A 591 4.55 8.04 14.70
C VAL A 591 5.13 9.40 15.08
N ALA A 592 5.51 9.59 16.34
CA ALA A 592 6.16 10.82 16.79
C ALA A 592 7.51 11.05 16.08
N ARG A 593 8.34 10.04 15.97
CA ARG A 593 9.65 10.09 15.31
C ARG A 593 9.55 9.88 13.80
N LEU A 594 8.76 8.98 13.37
CA LEU A 594 8.53 8.44 12.02
C LEU A 594 9.74 8.66 11.09
N PRO A 595 10.73 7.77 11.16
CA PRO A 595 11.99 7.93 10.44
C PRO A 595 11.72 7.99 8.94
N ARG A 596 12.36 8.93 8.24
CA ARG A 596 12.26 9.04 6.78
C ARG A 596 12.91 7.80 6.16
N ARG A 597 12.28 7.27 5.11
CA ARG A 597 12.90 6.24 4.30
C ARG A 597 13.87 6.91 3.35
N THR A 598 15.12 6.48 3.38
CA THR A 598 16.16 6.86 2.42
C THR A 598 16.31 5.75 1.39
N ILE A 599 16.35 6.12 0.12
CA ILE A 599 16.53 5.20 -1.01
C ILE A 599 17.77 5.64 -1.75
N LYS A 600 18.82 4.84 -1.74
CA LYS A 600 20.01 5.04 -2.57
C LYS A 600 19.65 4.71 -4.02
N VAL A 601 19.91 5.61 -4.95
CA VAL A 601 19.59 5.42 -6.38
C VAL A 601 20.79 4.94 -7.19
N GLU A 602 22.00 5.30 -6.76
CA GLU A 602 23.25 4.83 -7.34
C GLU A 602 23.77 3.65 -6.54
N HIS A 603 24.47 2.77 -7.20
CA HIS A 603 25.35 1.82 -6.51
C HIS A 603 26.24 2.62 -5.58
N ASP A 604 26.67 2.02 -4.49
CA ASP A 604 27.67 2.64 -3.66
C ASP A 604 28.81 3.06 -4.60
N ALA A 605 28.99 4.36 -4.77
CA ALA A 605 30.00 4.92 -5.67
C ALA A 605 31.40 4.46 -5.28
N GLU A 606 31.56 4.01 -4.03
CA GLU A 606 32.76 3.41 -3.47
C GLU A 606 32.85 1.90 -3.79
N GLY A 607 31.85 1.32 -4.48
CA GLY A 607 31.86 -0.09 -4.89
C GLY A 607 31.85 -1.10 -3.74
N ARG A 608 31.50 -0.66 -2.52
CA ARG A 608 31.50 -1.51 -1.32
C ARG A 608 30.59 -2.72 -1.48
N MET A 609 31.09 -3.89 -1.17
CA MET A 609 30.30 -5.10 -1.09
C MET A 609 29.46 -5.14 0.19
N PRO A 610 28.29 -5.80 0.16
CA PRO A 610 27.47 -5.95 1.36
C PRO A 610 28.15 -6.82 2.40
N ILE A 611 27.86 -6.55 3.67
CA ILE A 611 28.20 -7.43 4.78
C ILE A 611 27.36 -8.70 4.67
N CYS A 612 27.98 -9.89 4.79
CA CYS A 612 27.24 -11.14 4.85
C CYS A 612 27.12 -11.63 6.30
N VAL A 613 25.95 -12.09 6.68
CA VAL A 613 25.67 -12.62 8.02
C VAL A 613 25.00 -13.98 7.88
N TRP A 614 25.42 -14.94 8.68
CA TRP A 614 24.76 -16.24 8.86
C TRP A 614 24.41 -16.40 10.32
N SER A 615 23.25 -16.93 10.63
CA SER A 615 22.79 -17.19 11.98
C SER A 615 22.11 -18.55 12.08
N ASP A 616 22.23 -19.19 13.23
CA ASP A 616 21.60 -20.46 13.52
C ASP A 616 21.32 -20.60 15.02
N ALA A 617 20.36 -21.47 15.37
CA ALA A 617 20.04 -21.80 16.74
C ALA A 617 19.69 -23.28 16.92
N ARG A 618 19.96 -23.81 18.09
CA ARG A 618 19.65 -25.18 18.53
C ARG A 618 18.77 -25.16 19.77
N TYR A 619 17.86 -26.12 19.86
CA TYR A 619 17.06 -26.33 21.06
C TYR A 619 16.88 -27.82 21.32
N GLU A 620 17.39 -28.28 22.45
CA GLU A 620 17.28 -29.64 22.95
C GLU A 620 16.81 -29.64 24.41
N ALA A 621 15.53 -29.95 24.63
CA ALA A 621 14.89 -29.79 25.96
C ALA A 621 15.57 -30.55 27.09
N ASP A 622 16.18 -31.70 26.78
CA ASP A 622 16.79 -32.60 27.76
C ASP A 622 18.31 -32.41 27.90
N ALA A 623 18.91 -31.45 27.19
CA ALA A 623 20.33 -31.11 27.28
C ALA A 623 20.64 -30.27 28.54
N GLU A 624 21.89 -30.30 29.03
CA GLU A 624 22.36 -29.45 30.13
C GLU A 624 22.20 -27.95 29.77
N ASP A 625 22.56 -27.60 28.54
CA ASP A 625 22.33 -26.29 27.91
C ASP A 625 21.28 -26.45 26.81
N PRO A 626 20.00 -26.31 27.11
CA PRO A 626 18.93 -26.67 26.18
C PRO A 626 18.76 -25.72 25.01
N ALA A 627 19.34 -24.52 25.05
CA ALA A 627 19.19 -23.49 24.05
C ALA A 627 20.53 -22.83 23.72
N GLU A 628 20.99 -23.00 22.52
CA GLU A 628 22.25 -22.45 22.02
C GLU A 628 22.05 -21.80 20.66
N GLY A 629 22.96 -20.94 20.26
CA GLY A 629 22.99 -20.41 18.91
C GLY A 629 24.23 -19.56 18.66
N GLY A 630 24.40 -19.16 17.44
CA GLY A 630 25.57 -18.40 17.02
C GLY A 630 25.33 -17.62 15.72
N PHE A 631 26.33 -16.86 15.36
CA PHE A 631 26.37 -16.17 14.10
C PHE A 631 27.78 -15.98 13.58
N ILE A 632 27.90 -15.88 12.27
CA ILE A 632 29.14 -15.56 11.56
C ILE A 632 28.88 -14.31 10.73
N ILE A 633 29.80 -13.35 10.72
CA ILE A 633 29.75 -12.12 9.96
C ILE A 633 31.00 -12.03 9.09
N TYR A 634 30.82 -11.78 7.80
CA TYR A 634 31.84 -11.39 6.85
C TYR A 634 31.72 -9.91 6.55
N VAL A 635 32.77 -9.16 6.80
CA VAL A 635 32.87 -7.74 6.48
C VAL A 635 33.92 -7.60 5.39
N PRO A 636 33.53 -7.23 4.16
CA PRO A 636 34.49 -7.04 3.08
C PRO A 636 35.44 -5.88 3.38
N GLY A 637 36.72 -6.05 3.11
CA GLY A 637 37.75 -5.01 3.22
C GLY A 637 37.51 -3.89 2.21
N GLU A 638 37.86 -2.66 2.58
CA GLU A 638 37.75 -1.46 1.72
C GLU A 638 39.17 -1.04 1.30
N ASP A 639 39.34 -0.57 0.06
CA ASP A 639 40.58 0.07 -0.45
C ASP A 639 41.91 -0.69 -0.18
N GLY A 640 41.85 -2.02 -0.23
CA GLY A 640 43.02 -2.88 -0.01
C GLY A 640 43.21 -3.31 1.42
N GLU A 641 42.26 -3.03 2.31
CA GLU A 641 42.20 -3.66 3.64
C GLU A 641 41.81 -5.13 3.52
N GLU A 642 42.27 -5.94 4.47
CA GLU A 642 41.89 -7.37 4.54
C GLU A 642 40.42 -7.52 4.99
N ASP A 643 39.72 -8.52 4.46
CA ASP A 643 38.39 -8.91 4.91
C ASP A 643 38.40 -9.28 6.40
N GLU A 644 37.37 -8.86 7.15
CA GLU A 644 37.21 -9.20 8.55
C GLU A 644 36.13 -10.29 8.72
N TRP A 645 36.45 -11.29 9.53
CA TRP A 645 35.50 -12.30 9.95
C TRP A 645 35.25 -12.20 11.45
N ILE A 646 33.96 -12.17 11.83
CA ILE A 646 33.49 -12.07 13.21
C ILE A 646 32.63 -13.29 13.52
N ALA A 647 32.89 -13.95 14.63
CA ALA A 647 32.16 -15.14 15.02
C ALA A 647 31.65 -15.04 16.45
N CYS A 648 30.54 -15.66 16.72
CA CYS A 648 29.94 -15.74 18.03
C CYS A 648 29.23 -17.09 18.23
N THR A 649 29.39 -17.67 19.42
CA THR A 649 28.55 -18.75 19.93
C THR A 649 28.09 -18.36 21.33
N HIS A 650 26.91 -18.79 21.73
CA HIS A 650 26.31 -18.37 22.98
C HIS A 650 25.27 -19.37 23.48
N VAL A 651 25.37 -19.71 24.76
CA VAL A 651 24.32 -20.48 25.47
C VAL A 651 23.26 -19.51 25.96
N THR A 652 22.04 -19.69 25.53
CA THR A 652 20.93 -18.84 25.93
C THR A 652 20.55 -19.08 27.38
N PRO A 653 20.56 -18.06 28.26
CA PRO A 653 20.16 -18.24 29.67
C PRO A 653 18.73 -18.81 29.78
N THR A 654 18.52 -19.74 30.66
CA THR A 654 17.21 -20.40 30.88
C THR A 654 16.10 -19.40 31.24
N GLU A 655 16.45 -18.27 31.87
CA GLU A 655 15.50 -17.17 32.17
C GLU A 655 14.97 -16.50 30.93
N VAL A 656 15.74 -16.48 29.84
CA VAL A 656 15.30 -15.93 28.52
C VAL A 656 14.22 -16.81 27.94
N VAL A 657 14.46 -18.12 27.85
CA VAL A 657 13.48 -19.10 27.37
C VAL A 657 12.26 -19.16 28.30
N GLY A 658 12.48 -19.12 29.60
CA GLY A 658 11.42 -19.11 30.62
C GLY A 658 10.53 -17.85 30.63
N ALA A 659 10.95 -16.76 29.97
CA ALA A 659 10.15 -15.54 29.81
C ALA A 659 9.12 -15.64 28.68
N TRP A 660 9.26 -16.60 27.78
CA TRP A 660 8.33 -16.81 26.66
C TRP A 660 7.10 -17.61 27.07
N GLU A 661 6.08 -17.59 26.20
CA GLU A 661 4.91 -18.45 26.35
C GLU A 661 5.34 -19.93 26.30
N TYR A 662 4.80 -20.74 27.22
CA TYR A 662 5.14 -22.16 27.28
C TYR A 662 4.84 -22.91 25.99
N ARG A 663 5.82 -23.63 25.47
CA ARG A 663 5.74 -24.50 24.27
C ARG A 663 6.60 -25.76 24.47
N LYS A 664 6.31 -26.76 23.63
CA LYS A 664 7.14 -27.96 23.59
C LYS A 664 8.50 -27.69 22.92
N GLN A 665 8.55 -26.75 21.99
CA GLN A 665 9.72 -26.37 21.20
C GLN A 665 9.83 -24.85 21.12
N TYR A 666 11.03 -24.34 21.35
CA TYR A 666 11.35 -22.91 21.31
C TYR A 666 12.23 -22.53 20.12
N ILE A 667 12.54 -23.49 19.24
CA ILE A 667 13.46 -23.28 18.11
C ILE A 667 13.11 -22.04 17.28
N GLY A 668 11.85 -21.86 16.93
CA GLY A 668 11.44 -20.70 16.12
C GLY A 668 11.66 -19.33 16.78
N GLN A 669 11.62 -19.24 18.11
CA GLN A 669 11.96 -18.02 18.85
C GLN A 669 13.47 -17.82 18.94
N LEU A 670 14.22 -18.89 19.14
CA LEU A 670 15.69 -18.87 19.20
C LEU A 670 16.28 -18.47 17.86
N GLU A 671 15.76 -19.02 16.77
CA GLU A 671 16.15 -18.65 15.41
C GLU A 671 16.00 -17.15 15.15
N ILE A 672 14.84 -16.56 15.53
CA ILE A 672 14.65 -15.12 15.41
C ILE A 672 15.60 -14.37 16.35
N LEU A 673 15.83 -14.87 17.57
CA LEU A 673 16.68 -14.23 18.55
C LEU A 673 18.14 -14.15 18.07
N TYR A 674 18.68 -15.26 17.54
CA TYR A 674 20.04 -15.29 17.03
C TYR A 674 20.19 -14.61 15.67
N ALA A 675 19.13 -14.55 14.86
CA ALA A 675 19.12 -13.74 13.65
C ALA A 675 19.19 -12.23 13.96
N VAL A 676 18.71 -11.75 15.10
CA VAL A 676 18.82 -10.33 15.46
C VAL A 676 20.02 -10.01 16.36
N ALA A 677 20.59 -11.02 17.03
CA ALA A 677 21.71 -10.86 17.95
C ALA A 677 22.96 -10.15 17.36
N PRO A 678 23.38 -10.38 16.10
CA PRO A 678 24.52 -9.68 15.50
C PRO A 678 24.42 -8.17 15.61
N TYR A 679 23.23 -7.63 15.32
CA TYR A 679 22.96 -6.19 15.30
C TYR A 679 22.99 -5.56 16.69
N PHE A 680 22.68 -6.34 17.73
CA PHE A 680 22.81 -5.90 19.12
C PHE A 680 24.22 -6.09 19.67
N THR A 681 24.97 -7.02 19.12
CA THR A 681 26.33 -7.35 19.57
C THR A 681 27.38 -6.36 19.05
N VAL A 682 27.36 -6.10 17.73
CA VAL A 682 28.34 -5.24 17.02
C VAL A 682 27.64 -4.22 16.12
N PRO A 683 26.78 -3.34 16.67
CA PRO A 683 25.96 -2.41 15.86
C PRO A 683 26.80 -1.45 15.00
N GLU A 684 28.04 -1.15 15.43
CA GLU A 684 28.97 -0.27 14.70
C GLU A 684 29.40 -0.86 13.35
N VAL A 685 29.45 -2.17 13.23
CA VAL A 685 29.80 -2.87 11.97
C VAL A 685 28.70 -2.65 10.93
N PHE A 686 27.44 -2.58 11.36
CA PHE A 686 26.27 -2.51 10.48
C PHE A 686 25.78 -1.09 10.19
N ALA A 687 26.28 -0.08 10.88
CA ALA A 687 25.75 1.28 10.81
C ALA A 687 25.82 1.86 9.39
N GLY A 688 24.65 2.08 8.78
CA GLY A 688 24.53 2.61 7.42
C GLY A 688 24.98 1.66 6.31
N ARG A 689 25.28 0.40 6.62
CA ARG A 689 25.77 -0.61 5.66
C ARG A 689 24.62 -1.43 5.04
N GLU A 690 24.87 -1.94 3.85
CA GLU A 690 24.05 -2.96 3.21
C GLU A 690 24.45 -4.34 3.72
N VAL A 691 23.42 -5.17 4.03
CA VAL A 691 23.62 -6.46 4.69
C VAL A 691 22.83 -7.55 4.00
N LEU A 692 23.48 -8.66 3.65
CA LEU A 692 22.86 -9.93 3.26
C LEU A 692 22.84 -10.84 4.49
N HIS A 693 21.65 -11.19 4.99
CA HIS A 693 21.54 -12.03 6.17
C HIS A 693 20.87 -13.36 5.82
N PHE A 694 21.60 -14.43 5.94
CA PHE A 694 21.20 -15.79 5.58
C PHE A 694 20.70 -16.55 6.81
N ILE A 695 19.47 -17.10 6.70
CA ILE A 695 18.77 -17.82 7.77
C ILE A 695 18.20 -19.10 7.16
N ASP A 696 18.39 -20.24 7.77
CA ASP A 696 17.88 -21.52 7.28
C ASP A 696 16.50 -21.89 7.85
N ASN A 697 16.00 -21.15 8.83
CA ASN A 697 14.64 -21.28 9.32
C ASN A 697 13.68 -20.38 8.53
N THR A 698 12.85 -20.97 7.67
CA THR A 698 11.90 -20.25 6.82
C THR A 698 10.90 -19.42 7.60
N SER A 699 10.50 -19.86 8.81
CA SER A 699 9.55 -19.12 9.65
C SER A 699 10.19 -17.87 10.27
N ALA A 700 11.44 -17.96 10.72
CA ALA A 700 12.22 -16.85 11.25
C ALA A 700 12.52 -15.82 10.16
N CYS A 701 13.02 -16.28 9.02
CA CYS A 701 13.26 -15.47 7.83
C CYS A 701 11.99 -14.71 7.40
N ALA A 702 10.87 -15.41 7.26
CA ALA A 702 9.58 -14.81 6.89
C ALA A 702 9.09 -13.78 7.93
N ALA A 703 9.30 -14.01 9.22
CA ALA A 703 8.90 -13.08 10.28
C ALA A 703 9.69 -11.77 10.20
N LEU A 704 11.00 -11.85 9.96
CA LEU A 704 11.90 -10.69 9.82
C LEU A 704 11.60 -9.92 8.52
N ILE A 705 11.41 -10.60 7.38
CA ILE A 705 11.02 -9.97 6.10
C ILE A 705 9.68 -9.26 6.22
N LYS A 706 8.68 -9.89 6.85
CA LYS A 706 7.33 -9.31 7.01
C LYS A 706 7.29 -8.22 8.09
N GLY A 707 8.23 -8.24 9.04
CA GLY A 707 8.27 -7.36 10.20
C GLY A 707 7.24 -7.72 11.28
N TYR A 708 6.71 -8.95 11.28
CA TYR A 708 5.80 -9.45 12.33
C TYR A 708 5.75 -10.97 12.38
N SER A 709 5.36 -11.51 13.53
CA SER A 709 5.00 -12.91 13.72
C SER A 709 3.61 -13.00 14.37
N ARG A 710 2.92 -14.13 14.17
CA ARG A 710 1.65 -14.42 14.87
C ARG A 710 1.88 -14.79 16.35
N ALA A 711 3.04 -15.38 16.67
CA ALA A 711 3.45 -15.64 18.04
C ALA A 711 3.86 -14.31 18.69
N ILE A 712 3.29 -14.02 19.87
CA ILE A 712 3.46 -12.72 20.54
C ILE A 712 4.92 -12.47 20.91
N ASP A 713 5.59 -13.46 21.48
CA ASP A 713 7.01 -13.40 21.88
C ASP A 713 7.93 -13.17 20.67
N SER A 714 7.78 -13.98 19.62
CA SER A 714 8.49 -13.77 18.35
C SER A 714 8.21 -12.38 17.76
N GLY A 715 6.95 -11.95 17.79
CA GLY A 715 6.56 -10.61 17.32
C GLY A 715 7.21 -9.48 18.11
N LEU A 716 7.46 -9.66 19.41
CA LEU A 716 8.16 -8.69 20.24
C LEU A 716 9.64 -8.58 19.90
N ILE A 717 10.32 -9.72 19.64
CA ILE A 717 11.73 -9.74 19.21
C ILE A 717 11.87 -9.02 17.86
N VAL A 718 11.03 -9.37 16.88
CA VAL A 718 11.01 -8.73 15.56
C VAL A 718 10.76 -7.23 15.66
N ASN A 719 9.84 -6.81 16.53
CA ASN A 719 9.50 -5.40 16.71
C ASN A 719 10.65 -4.61 17.36
N ALA A 720 11.33 -5.19 18.35
CA ALA A 720 12.51 -4.61 18.99
C ALA A 720 13.66 -4.44 17.99
N PHE A 721 13.94 -5.47 17.20
CA PHE A 721 14.96 -5.42 16.14
C PHE A 721 14.68 -4.28 15.14
N HIS A 722 13.49 -4.22 14.54
CA HIS A 722 13.22 -3.18 13.56
C HIS A 722 13.24 -1.77 14.17
N ALA A 723 12.87 -1.62 15.44
CA ALA A 723 13.02 -0.34 16.14
C ALA A 723 14.49 0.02 16.42
N PHE A 724 15.30 -0.96 16.81
CA PHE A 724 16.75 -0.78 17.00
C PHE A 724 17.44 -0.44 15.67
N ASN A 725 17.06 -1.15 14.60
CA ASN A 725 17.59 -0.92 13.26
C ASN A 725 17.29 0.49 12.70
N VAL A 726 16.23 1.17 13.16
CA VAL A 726 16.04 2.59 12.85
C VAL A 726 17.21 3.44 13.35
N GLY A 727 17.81 3.08 14.48
CA GLY A 727 18.97 3.80 15.04
C GLY A 727 20.29 3.52 14.32
N ILE A 728 20.52 2.28 13.89
CA ILE A 728 21.74 1.90 13.17
C ILE A 728 21.66 2.10 11.66
N GLN A 729 20.45 2.22 11.09
CA GLN A 729 20.21 2.45 9.66
C GLN A 729 20.83 1.39 8.73
N ALA A 730 20.92 0.11 9.17
CA ALA A 730 21.38 -0.98 8.33
C ALA A 730 20.30 -1.36 7.30
N ASP A 731 20.66 -1.48 6.03
CA ASP A 731 19.76 -1.96 4.99
C ASP A 731 19.90 -3.49 4.87
N VAL A 732 19.03 -4.22 5.59
CA VAL A 732 19.14 -5.66 5.75
C VAL A 732 18.23 -6.38 4.78
N TRP A 733 18.81 -7.22 3.95
CA TRP A 733 18.11 -8.21 3.14
C TRP A 733 18.21 -9.58 3.79
N PHE A 734 17.09 -10.11 4.29
CA PHE A 734 17.01 -11.46 4.83
C PHE A 734 16.74 -12.46 3.72
N GLU A 735 17.54 -13.52 3.68
CA GLU A 735 17.48 -14.55 2.67
C GLU A 735 17.53 -15.94 3.30
N TYR A 736 16.87 -16.90 2.63
CA TYR A 736 16.92 -18.29 3.06
C TYR A 736 18.20 -18.97 2.54
N VAL A 737 18.87 -19.69 3.43
CA VAL A 737 19.98 -20.62 3.10
C VAL A 737 19.55 -22.04 3.44
N ARG A 738 20.03 -23.03 2.71
CA ARG A 738 19.80 -24.44 3.07
C ARG A 738 20.61 -24.76 4.32
N SER A 739 20.04 -25.56 5.27
CA SER A 739 20.71 -25.90 6.52
C SER A 739 22.10 -26.48 6.28
N LYS A 740 22.24 -27.40 5.32
CA LYS A 740 23.55 -27.97 4.94
C LYS A 740 24.61 -26.99 4.42
N ALA A 741 24.22 -25.76 4.10
CA ALA A 741 25.07 -24.68 3.61
C ALA A 741 25.18 -23.50 4.59
N ASN A 742 24.57 -23.59 5.79
CA ASN A 742 24.63 -22.56 6.80
C ASN A 742 25.88 -22.72 7.69
N ILE A 743 26.89 -21.87 7.50
CA ILE A 743 28.12 -21.93 8.32
C ILE A 743 27.86 -21.75 9.82
N ALA A 744 26.78 -21.04 10.19
CA ALA A 744 26.45 -20.81 11.59
C ALA A 744 25.93 -22.07 12.30
N ASP A 745 25.57 -23.12 11.58
CA ASP A 745 25.21 -24.44 12.10
C ASP A 745 26.41 -25.10 12.84
N PHE A 746 27.65 -24.84 12.38
CA PHE A 746 28.85 -25.40 13.05
C PHE A 746 29.05 -24.88 14.48
N PRO A 747 29.12 -23.56 14.74
CA PRO A 747 29.27 -23.07 16.09
C PRO A 747 28.05 -23.28 16.99
N SER A 748 26.82 -23.40 16.41
CA SER A 748 25.61 -23.69 17.19
C SER A 748 25.56 -25.15 17.67
N ARG A 749 26.37 -26.06 17.10
CA ARG A 749 26.43 -27.49 17.41
C ARG A 749 27.77 -27.97 17.89
N ASP A 750 28.66 -27.06 18.28
CA ASP A 750 30.03 -27.37 18.73
C ASP A 750 30.89 -28.09 17.66
N ALA A 751 30.56 -27.99 16.38
CA ALA A 751 31.27 -28.61 15.24
C ALA A 751 32.49 -27.74 14.82
N TRP A 752 33.47 -27.64 15.70
CA TRP A 752 34.59 -26.69 15.56
C TRP A 752 35.58 -27.09 14.46
N GLU A 753 35.82 -28.41 14.28
CA GLU A 753 36.74 -28.90 13.26
C GLU A 753 36.22 -28.57 11.87
N GLU A 754 34.93 -28.76 11.65
CA GLU A 754 34.24 -28.44 10.39
C GLU A 754 34.24 -26.92 10.13
N LEU A 755 34.03 -26.11 11.15
CA LEU A 755 34.12 -24.66 11.05
C LEU A 755 35.49 -24.20 10.57
N TRP A 756 36.56 -24.76 11.20
CA TRP A 756 37.94 -24.39 10.84
C TRP A 756 38.27 -24.85 9.41
N GLN A 757 37.86 -26.04 9.01
CA GLN A 757 38.04 -26.55 7.65
C GLN A 757 37.29 -25.66 6.63
N ALA A 758 36.07 -25.20 6.93
CA ALA A 758 35.32 -24.31 6.09
C ALA A 758 36.06 -22.98 5.89
N PHE A 759 36.56 -22.37 6.97
CA PHE A 759 37.34 -21.13 6.89
C PHE A 759 38.65 -21.31 6.09
N GLU A 760 39.42 -22.37 6.33
CA GLU A 760 40.62 -22.69 5.54
C GLU A 760 40.30 -22.86 4.05
N SER A 761 39.18 -23.51 3.72
CA SER A 761 38.74 -23.75 2.34
C SER A 761 38.39 -22.48 1.56
N VAL A 762 38.06 -21.39 2.26
CA VAL A 762 37.85 -20.06 1.68
C VAL A 762 39.02 -19.11 1.87
N GLY A 763 40.14 -19.60 2.37
CA GLY A 763 41.38 -18.82 2.53
C GLY A 763 41.46 -17.95 3.76
N VAL A 764 40.63 -18.21 4.77
CA VAL A 764 40.59 -17.45 6.04
C VAL A 764 41.56 -18.03 7.05
N ASP A 765 42.47 -17.21 7.56
CA ASP A 765 43.31 -17.60 8.70
C ASP A 765 42.47 -17.61 9.98
N ASN A 766 42.26 -18.80 10.54
CA ASN A 766 41.47 -19.01 11.74
C ASN A 766 41.90 -18.16 12.95
N ARG A 767 43.17 -17.71 12.97
CA ARG A 767 43.73 -16.84 14.02
C ARG A 767 43.26 -15.39 13.87
N LYS A 768 42.85 -15.01 12.69
CA LYS A 768 42.36 -13.67 12.40
C LYS A 768 40.83 -13.51 12.61
N VAL A 769 40.11 -14.61 12.85
CA VAL A 769 38.67 -14.55 13.17
C VAL A 769 38.46 -13.86 14.51
N ARG A 770 37.70 -12.77 14.53
CA ARG A 770 37.40 -12.02 15.75
C ARG A 770 36.21 -12.66 16.48
N TRP A 771 36.46 -13.25 17.65
CA TRP A 771 35.42 -13.77 18.53
C TRP A 771 34.83 -12.67 19.41
N VAL A 772 33.51 -12.58 19.47
CA VAL A 772 32.78 -11.58 20.25
C VAL A 772 31.86 -12.23 21.27
N GLU A 773 31.64 -11.55 22.41
CA GLU A 773 30.67 -11.96 23.41
C GLU A 773 29.26 -11.52 22.93
N CYS A 774 28.31 -12.46 22.92
CA CYS A 774 26.96 -12.22 22.43
C CYS A 774 26.17 -11.24 23.32
N GLU A 775 25.64 -10.20 22.75
CA GLU A 775 24.65 -9.35 23.40
C GLU A 775 23.26 -9.59 22.79
N LEU A 776 22.46 -10.36 23.51
CA LEU A 776 21.04 -10.55 23.12
C LEU A 776 20.23 -9.28 23.38
N PRO A 777 19.17 -9.03 22.59
CA PRO A 777 18.20 -7.99 22.93
C PRO A 777 17.67 -8.24 24.34
N PRO A 778 17.56 -7.21 25.21
CA PRO A 778 17.14 -7.40 26.59
C PRO A 778 15.69 -7.87 26.65
N ILE A 779 15.50 -9.18 26.78
CA ILE A 779 14.22 -9.90 26.68
C ILE A 779 13.16 -9.34 27.64
N PHE A 780 13.56 -8.93 28.84
CA PHE A 780 12.65 -8.32 29.83
C PHE A 780 12.19 -6.90 29.44
N SER A 781 12.86 -6.28 28.47
CA SER A 781 12.54 -4.95 27.94
C SER A 781 11.91 -5.00 26.55
N LEU A 782 11.60 -6.18 26.00
CA LEU A 782 10.99 -6.32 24.65
C LEU A 782 9.68 -5.52 24.48
N GLN A 783 9.04 -5.17 25.58
CA GLN A 783 7.83 -4.35 25.63
C GLN A 783 8.11 -2.86 25.72
N ALA A 784 9.38 -2.45 25.74
CA ALA A 784 9.74 -1.04 25.79
C ALA A 784 9.20 -0.28 24.57
N PRO A 785 8.89 1.00 24.73
CA PRO A 785 8.44 1.81 23.61
C PRO A 785 9.54 2.00 22.58
N ALA A 786 9.15 2.21 21.32
CA ALA A 786 10.09 2.24 20.18
C ALA A 786 11.26 3.23 20.35
N HIS A 787 11.03 4.39 20.96
CA HIS A 787 12.09 5.39 21.17
C HIS A 787 13.21 4.88 22.11
N ALA A 788 12.93 3.95 23.00
CA ALA A 788 13.96 3.35 23.87
C ALA A 788 14.93 2.48 23.06
N TRP A 789 14.41 1.71 22.11
CA TRP A 789 15.22 0.89 21.20
C TRP A 789 16.08 1.72 20.27
N ILE A 790 15.46 2.75 19.66
CA ILE A 790 16.17 3.68 18.77
C ILE A 790 17.28 4.40 19.55
N GLY A 791 16.98 4.94 20.73
CA GLY A 791 17.97 5.62 21.56
C GLY A 791 19.07 4.70 22.08
N ALA A 792 18.77 3.41 22.33
CA ALA A 792 19.79 2.43 22.71
C ALA A 792 20.79 2.17 21.57
N ALA A 793 20.32 2.09 20.33
CA ALA A 793 21.17 1.95 19.15
C ALA A 793 22.06 3.19 18.96
N GLU A 794 21.46 4.39 18.96
CA GLU A 794 22.18 5.67 18.83
C GLU A 794 23.26 5.82 19.91
N ALA A 795 22.94 5.51 21.18
CA ALA A 795 23.90 5.58 22.29
C ALA A 795 25.04 4.55 22.19
N ARG A 796 24.83 3.40 21.54
CA ARG A 796 25.89 2.43 21.28
C ARG A 796 26.84 2.91 20.20
N LEU A 797 26.34 3.47 19.12
CA LEU A 797 27.16 4.05 18.05
C LEU A 797 28.01 5.22 18.57
N GLU A 798 27.44 6.11 19.40
CA GLU A 798 28.19 7.20 20.02
C GLU A 798 29.34 6.69 20.93
N ARG A 799 29.12 5.59 21.65
CA ARG A 799 30.18 5.00 22.48
C ARG A 799 31.30 4.40 21.64
N ALA A 800 30.97 3.67 20.59
CA ALA A 800 31.94 3.08 19.67
C ALA A 800 32.83 4.16 19.04
N SER A 801 32.24 5.25 18.53
CA SER A 801 32.97 6.37 17.90
C SER A 801 33.91 7.09 18.87
N ARG A 802 33.56 7.20 20.17
CA ARG A 802 34.46 7.77 21.20
C ARG A 802 35.65 6.87 21.55
N THR A 803 35.49 5.55 21.40
CA THR A 803 36.55 4.58 21.66
C THR A 803 37.56 4.55 20.52
N THR A 804 37.09 4.61 19.27
CA THR A 804 37.97 4.68 18.08
C THR A 804 38.73 6.02 17.98
N GLY A 805 38.17 7.12 18.41
CA GLY A 805 38.85 8.44 18.47
C GLY A 805 39.97 8.56 19.53
N ARG A 806 40.06 7.62 20.48
CA ARG A 806 41.12 7.56 21.50
C ARG A 806 42.30 6.66 21.12
N THR A 807 42.23 5.87 20.07
CA THR A 807 43.21 4.84 19.70
C THR A 807 44.19 5.23 18.61
N THR A 808 44.19 6.51 18.12
CA THR A 808 45.23 6.99 17.21
C THR A 808 46.56 7.33 17.89
N GLY A 809 46.74 6.99 19.19
CA GLY A 809 47.97 7.07 19.91
C GLY A 809 48.33 5.72 20.52
N SER A 810 49.34 5.05 19.94
CA SER A 810 50.03 3.83 20.37
C SER A 810 49.22 2.51 20.30
N ARG A 811 49.41 1.78 19.22
CA ARG A 811 49.21 0.33 19.20
C ARG A 811 50.32 -0.31 20.05
N SER A 812 50.02 -0.73 21.28
CA SER A 812 50.81 -1.73 22.00
C SER A 812 50.15 -3.10 21.76
N ASP A 813 50.95 -4.04 21.25
CA ASP A 813 50.59 -5.45 21.12
C ASP A 813 50.06 -6.02 22.44
N SER A 814 48.77 -6.15 22.57
CA SER A 814 48.16 -7.05 23.54
C SER A 814 47.79 -8.34 22.80
N ALA A 815 48.56 -9.39 23.12
CA ALA A 815 48.41 -10.75 22.61
C ALA A 815 46.93 -11.19 22.69
N ARG A 816 46.36 -11.46 21.51
CA ARG A 816 45.07 -12.11 21.35
C ARG A 816 45.15 -13.53 21.84
N GLN A 817 44.60 -13.80 23.04
CA GLN A 817 44.50 -15.15 23.57
C GLN A 817 43.45 -15.94 22.77
N ARG A 818 43.87 -17.05 22.16
CA ARG A 818 43.01 -18.12 21.68
C ARG A 818 42.10 -18.59 22.80
N PRO A 819 40.85 -18.94 22.53
CA PRO A 819 40.13 -19.86 23.41
C PRO A 819 40.91 -21.18 23.40
N GLU A 820 41.58 -21.53 24.50
CA GLU A 820 42.16 -22.86 24.68
C GLU A 820 41.04 -23.89 24.62
N LEU A 821 41.14 -24.82 23.65
CA LEU A 821 40.36 -26.05 23.59
C LEU A 821 40.69 -26.92 24.82
N LYS A 822 40.30 -26.49 25.98
CA LYS A 822 40.31 -27.26 27.19
C LYS A 822 39.05 -27.05 27.95
N ARG A 823 38.29 -28.13 28.10
CA ARG A 823 37.19 -28.42 29.02
C ARG A 823 36.58 -27.17 29.63
N ARG A 824 35.29 -26.96 29.35
CA ARG A 824 34.40 -25.92 29.88
C ARG A 824 34.93 -25.32 31.20
N PRO A 825 35.22 -24.01 31.29
CA PRO A 825 35.49 -23.36 32.58
C PRO A 825 34.19 -23.39 33.36
N ARG A 826 34.17 -24.05 34.52
CA ARG A 826 33.12 -23.85 35.53
C ARG A 826 33.12 -22.35 35.89
N ARG A 827 32.25 -21.58 35.28
CA ARG A 827 32.03 -20.17 35.64
C ARG A 827 31.28 -20.12 36.95
N VAL A 828 31.99 -19.71 37.98
CA VAL A 828 31.41 -19.19 39.21
C VAL A 828 30.69 -17.89 38.82
N CYS A 829 29.35 -17.92 38.79
CA CYS A 829 28.53 -16.74 38.61
C CYS A 829 28.90 -15.71 39.69
N ARG A 830 29.49 -14.58 39.30
CA ARG A 830 29.51 -13.37 40.14
C ARG A 830 28.10 -12.78 40.24
N ALA A 831 27.36 -13.29 41.21
CA ALA A 831 25.99 -12.94 41.54
C ALA A 831 25.85 -11.58 42.25
N GLY A 832 26.62 -10.55 41.85
CA GLY A 832 26.69 -9.32 42.62
C GLY A 832 25.78 -8.15 42.16
N ARG A 833 25.36 -8.09 40.91
CA ARG A 833 24.60 -6.92 40.39
C ARG A 833 23.18 -7.20 39.86
N GLN A 834 22.78 -8.48 39.81
CA GLN A 834 21.41 -8.81 39.28
C GLN A 834 20.36 -9.02 40.40
N ARG A 835 20.71 -8.99 41.68
CA ARG A 835 19.71 -9.21 42.77
C ARG A 835 18.64 -8.13 42.91
N HIS A 836 18.90 -6.90 42.46
CA HIS A 836 17.89 -5.83 42.52
C HIS A 836 16.79 -5.92 41.46
N VAL A 837 17.10 -6.49 40.27
CA VAL A 837 16.15 -6.68 39.19
C VAL A 837 15.24 -7.89 39.44
N LEU A 838 15.77 -8.94 40.08
CA LEU A 838 15.00 -10.16 40.37
C LEU A 838 13.89 -9.95 41.41
N ARG A 839 14.02 -9.02 42.35
CA ARG A 839 12.94 -8.72 43.31
C ARG A 839 11.73 -8.05 42.65
N SER A 840 11.91 -7.22 41.65
CA SER A 840 10.80 -6.62 40.88
C SER A 840 10.12 -7.64 39.95
N ALA A 841 10.88 -8.59 39.37
CA ALA A 841 10.31 -9.65 38.50
C ALA A 841 9.48 -10.69 39.28
N LEU A 842 9.91 -11.02 40.53
CA LEU A 842 9.15 -11.91 41.42
C LEU A 842 7.86 -11.25 41.93
N GLY A 843 7.84 -9.93 42.10
CA GLY A 843 6.61 -9.16 42.38
C GLY A 843 5.61 -9.22 41.25
N ALA A 844 6.07 -9.11 40.00
CA ALA A 844 5.25 -9.21 38.80
C ALA A 844 4.67 -10.64 38.58
N ARG A 845 5.42 -11.69 38.92
CA ARG A 845 4.91 -13.08 38.84
C ARG A 845 3.78 -13.34 39.86
N ARG A 846 3.85 -12.77 41.08
CA ARG A 846 2.76 -12.90 42.06
C ARG A 846 1.51 -12.13 41.65
N ALA A 847 1.63 -11.02 40.94
CA ALA A 847 0.51 -10.29 40.36
C ALA A 847 -0.14 -11.07 39.19
N LEU A 848 0.64 -11.67 38.31
CA LEU A 848 0.15 -12.47 37.19
C LEU A 848 -0.53 -13.78 37.62
N SER A 849 -0.06 -14.42 38.71
CA SER A 849 -0.71 -15.64 39.21
C SER A 849 -2.06 -15.36 39.88
N ARG A 850 -2.32 -14.15 40.37
CA ARG A 850 -3.64 -13.76 40.91
C ARG A 850 -4.66 -13.45 39.83
N VAL A 851 -4.24 -12.98 38.65
CA VAL A 851 -5.14 -12.72 37.51
C VAL A 851 -5.54 -14.02 36.77
N ARG A 852 -4.71 -15.09 36.84
CA ARG A 852 -5.02 -16.40 36.21
C ARG A 852 -6.11 -17.25 36.93
N ARG A 853 -6.72 -16.79 38.02
CA ARG A 853 -7.82 -17.52 38.70
C ARG A 853 -9.24 -17.09 38.34
N ILE A 854 -9.42 -16.29 37.31
CA ILE A 854 -10.74 -16.12 36.70
C ILE A 854 -10.87 -17.19 35.61
N ARG A 855 -11.57 -18.24 35.97
CA ARG A 855 -11.84 -19.44 35.19
C ARG A 855 -12.62 -19.12 33.92
N TRP A 856 -12.08 -19.55 32.80
CA TRP A 856 -12.88 -19.90 31.64
C TRP A 856 -13.61 -21.24 31.93
N VAL A 857 -14.93 -21.18 32.12
CA VAL A 857 -15.79 -22.36 32.02
C VAL A 857 -16.18 -22.47 30.54
N ALA A 858 -15.44 -23.25 29.79
CA ALA A 858 -15.87 -23.69 28.48
C ALA A 858 -16.78 -24.90 28.66
N THR A 859 -18.08 -24.70 28.53
CA THR A 859 -19.03 -25.80 28.33
C THR A 859 -18.85 -26.37 26.92
N ARG A 860 -18.24 -27.53 26.85
CA ARG A 860 -18.37 -28.41 25.68
C ARG A 860 -19.81 -28.93 25.66
N ALA A 861 -20.55 -28.61 24.62
CA ALA A 861 -21.78 -29.32 24.27
C ALA A 861 -21.45 -30.34 23.16
N ASP A 862 -21.65 -31.59 23.48
CA ASP A 862 -21.63 -32.75 22.56
C ASP A 862 -22.92 -32.73 21.72
N PRO A 863 -22.85 -33.03 20.43
CA PRO A 863 -24.03 -33.13 19.58
C PRO A 863 -24.51 -34.58 19.46
N LYS A 864 -25.57 -34.92 20.12
CA LYS A 864 -26.46 -36.07 19.69
C LYS A 864 -27.86 -35.90 20.25
N GLY A 865 -28.85 -36.00 19.36
CA GLY A 865 -30.19 -36.41 19.70
C GLY A 865 -31.32 -35.46 19.32
N GLY A 866 -32.10 -35.87 18.36
CA GLY A 866 -33.20 -35.20 17.71
C GLY A 866 -34.48 -35.04 18.55
N GLY A 867 -35.45 -34.36 17.94
CA GLY A 867 -36.84 -34.46 18.34
C GLY A 867 -37.61 -33.16 18.41
N CYS A 868 -38.43 -32.99 17.47
CA CYS A 868 -39.69 -32.26 17.31
C CYS A 868 -40.35 -31.70 18.58
N GLY A 869 -40.87 -30.46 18.53
CA GLY A 869 -41.89 -30.03 19.47
C GLY A 869 -42.17 -28.52 19.47
N LYS A 870 -43.16 -28.12 18.70
CA LYS A 870 -43.83 -26.80 18.79
C LYS A 870 -44.38 -26.56 20.21
N ARG A 871 -44.27 -25.34 20.77
CA ARG A 871 -45.41 -24.62 21.42
C ARG A 871 -45.08 -23.16 21.76
N ARG A 872 -46.08 -22.32 21.55
CA ARG A 872 -46.24 -20.91 21.92
C ARG A 872 -46.42 -20.75 23.43
N ALA A 873 -46.06 -19.61 23.96
CA ALA A 873 -46.78 -18.78 24.96
C ALA A 873 -45.88 -17.57 25.36
N THR A 874 -46.22 -16.35 25.03
CA THR A 874 -47.01 -15.35 25.75
C THR A 874 -46.43 -14.89 27.07
N GLY A 875 -46.02 -13.61 27.14
CA GLY A 875 -46.45 -12.61 28.12
C GLY A 875 -45.57 -12.47 29.36
N THR A 876 -44.98 -11.39 29.68
CA THR A 876 -45.57 -10.34 30.53
C THR A 876 -44.50 -9.25 30.83
N ALA A 877 -44.91 -8.04 30.74
CA ALA A 877 -44.19 -6.83 31.12
C ALA A 877 -44.11 -6.68 32.62
N LEU A 878 -43.02 -6.05 33.10
CA LEU A 878 -43.08 -5.32 34.39
C LEU A 878 -42.27 -4.03 34.29
N ARG A 879 -42.99 -2.94 34.33
CA ARG A 879 -42.52 -1.58 34.63
C ARG A 879 -42.13 -1.47 36.09
N LEU A 880 -41.13 -0.66 36.39
CA LEU A 880 -41.09 0.16 37.62
C LEU A 880 -40.20 1.37 37.39
N SER A 881 -40.80 2.53 37.47
CA SER A 881 -40.24 3.85 37.80
C SER A 881 -40.89 4.29 39.12
N PRO A 882 -40.58 5.45 39.72
CA PRO A 882 -39.46 6.39 39.78
C PRO A 882 -39.21 6.91 41.20
N GLY A 883 -38.29 7.82 41.40
CA GLY A 883 -38.31 8.67 42.58
C GLY A 883 -36.95 9.23 42.99
N GLY A 884 -36.90 10.55 43.13
CA GLY A 884 -36.11 11.20 44.13
C GLY A 884 -35.34 12.46 43.69
N GLU A 885 -35.95 13.61 43.89
CA GLU A 885 -35.51 14.98 43.73
C GLU A 885 -34.32 15.37 44.61
N GLY A 886 -33.62 16.45 44.19
CA GLY A 886 -32.60 17.13 45.00
C GLY A 886 -32.08 18.41 44.35
N ARG A 887 -32.80 19.51 44.47
CA ARG A 887 -32.39 20.90 44.18
C ARG A 887 -31.36 21.41 45.18
N VAL A 888 -30.51 22.35 44.76
CA VAL A 888 -30.06 23.60 45.37
C VAL A 888 -29.19 24.35 44.36
N GLU A 889 -29.57 25.37 43.77
CA GLU A 889 -29.61 26.84 43.89
C GLU A 889 -28.28 27.57 44.09
N HIS A 890 -28.10 28.54 43.18
CA HIS A 890 -27.61 29.93 43.25
C HIS A 890 -26.14 30.32 43.48
N ARG A 891 -25.54 31.12 42.61
CA ARG A 891 -25.49 32.60 42.48
C ARG A 891 -24.43 33.00 41.44
N THR A 892 -24.78 33.73 40.39
CA THR A 892 -24.78 35.19 40.10
C THR A 892 -23.46 35.95 40.22
N GLY A 893 -23.20 36.75 39.20
CA GLY A 893 -22.36 37.94 39.14
C GLY A 893 -21.65 38.08 37.79
N ALA A 894 -22.22 38.79 36.79
CA ALA A 894 -22.17 40.20 36.46
C ALA A 894 -20.72 40.75 36.33
N SER A 895 -20.29 41.44 35.37
CA SER A 895 -20.68 42.37 34.33
C SER A 895 -19.40 43.09 33.81
N HIS A 896 -19.36 43.52 32.64
CA HIS A 896 -19.10 44.85 32.06
C HIS A 896 -18.32 44.80 30.72
N GLN A 897 -19.07 45.27 29.72
CA GLN A 897 -18.86 46.42 28.86
C GLN A 897 -17.72 46.42 27.84
N GLY A 898 -18.12 46.50 26.58
CA GLY A 898 -17.36 47.02 25.46
C GLY A 898 -17.11 48.57 25.56
N PRO A 899 -16.71 49.29 24.54
CA PRO A 899 -17.35 49.43 23.26
C PRO A 899 -16.46 49.81 22.03
N HIS A 900 -17.08 49.77 20.82
CA HIS A 900 -16.93 50.72 19.66
C HIS A 900 -15.54 51.01 19.09
N ALA A 901 -15.27 51.17 17.81
CA ALA A 901 -16.05 51.52 16.62
C ALA A 901 -15.14 51.53 15.37
N GLN A 902 -15.80 51.42 14.24
CA GLN A 902 -15.69 52.21 13.00
C GLN A 902 -14.72 51.75 11.87
N HIS A 903 -15.38 51.44 10.78
CA HIS A 903 -14.96 51.62 9.38
C HIS A 903 -14.65 53.10 9.07
N PRO A 904 -13.92 53.43 7.95
CA PRO A 904 -14.54 53.33 6.60
C PRO A 904 -13.60 53.02 5.42
N SER A 905 -14.25 52.47 4.41
CA SER A 905 -14.13 52.63 2.95
C SER A 905 -13.06 53.57 2.38
N GLN A 906 -12.41 53.16 1.29
CA GLN A 906 -12.56 53.82 -0.01
C GLN A 906 -11.86 53.06 -1.16
N ARG A 907 -12.58 53.11 -2.28
CA ARG A 907 -12.22 52.67 -3.65
C ARG A 907 -11.01 53.46 -4.19
N THR A 908 -10.26 52.89 -5.10
CA THR A 908 -10.04 53.55 -6.41
C THR A 908 -9.59 52.54 -7.47
N HIS A 909 -10.12 52.76 -8.66
CA HIS A 909 -9.86 52.12 -9.95
C HIS A 909 -8.45 52.36 -10.47
N GLY A 910 -7.98 51.47 -11.34
CA GLY A 910 -6.86 51.71 -12.22
C GLY A 910 -6.72 50.59 -13.23
N THR A 911 -7.37 50.74 -14.36
CA THR A 911 -7.25 50.02 -15.63
C THR A 911 -5.87 50.31 -16.28
N VAL A 912 -5.45 49.34 -17.12
CA VAL A 912 -4.97 49.46 -18.51
C VAL A 912 -3.60 48.76 -18.81
N HIS A 913 -3.72 47.76 -19.72
CA HIS A 913 -2.85 47.34 -20.84
C HIS A 913 -1.36 47.03 -20.66
N SER A 914 -0.94 45.85 -20.97
CA SER A 914 -0.55 45.25 -22.25
C SER A 914 -0.22 43.78 -22.10
#